data_08622b365f8e9d75ac23d1c33a7fb228
#
_entry.id   08622b365f8e9d75ac23d1c33a7fb228
#
_cell.length_a   1.000
_cell.length_b   1.000
_cell.length_c   1.000
_cell.angle_alpha   90.00
_cell.angle_beta   90.00
_cell.angle_gamma   90.00
#
_symmetry.space_group_name_H-M   'P 1'
#
loop_
_entity.id
_entity.type
_entity.pdbx_description
1 polymer ?
#
loop_
_entity_poly.entity_id
_entity_poly.type
_entity_poly.pdbx_seq_one_letter_code
_entity_poly.pdbx_strand_id
1 'polypeptide(L)'
;YVEYNYANPRPWDTENPDGMHKGQFSDYRFTGGFGLGDRCENYHVPALGLKPFGCEKGDFVSYNFDISGFDNPMLTVRYKSVTEDNAEFLLCGEKITFFRSDELTTASFPISSGALEFVSLGKGGIELDFLAVTEAGDENLIKTQIKKHGFTPEIKSEPCGRGKRTALTYPETGDTYYVLTHNERTRERTLDSGCLEDALPNRLSNGDHTYDELRRTFSESFTEKKSDEGFFHNALIQSIFIDPQSTHVEYMVVSEEAFEPLSDSEYEAIYKKASVTEDAGYNEEGKKYTLSTEILKSTLLTNVVYPVYKHGENVIHFTPGKRWDSFYTWDSGVIGAGVLEFSPEKSKYILETYLSDDDNKDFDFLLHGSLVPTQFVQYLEMLKRENDKEKLLALYDKMMRYYRFLAGENGSTTAKFKNGLLTTYDYWYSCSGMDDYPAQVYMIDKQMMDRICPCISTSHIIRAAKIMRMAALALGKEQDAQRLTKDIEQSTAALNALAWDEKAGYYSYTVYDENKNLCAYLRNEQGENMNKGMDGVYPIVAGAAPADRVKRLLAHIKNPNEMWSKSGISAVDMSASYYFNDGYWNGNVWMSHQWFLWKTMFDLGEADFAFEIAKRALDMWKAETDFSYCTYECFGIETQRGGWFHNFGGLSAPVCIWANAYYKPGTVTSGLDIWVDKEITTADSAEIDFKYYGGSDKYTILVCLDDKNKYRAELNGSPVEINERSAGIIEITLGGDVKGGKLCVCVKE
;
A
#
# COMPACT_ATOMS: atom_id res chain seq x y z
N TYR A 1 -0.07 25.69 24.08
CA TYR A 1 0.86 25.22 23.02
C TYR A 1 0.10 24.54 21.91
N VAL A 2 0.51 24.79 20.67
CA VAL A 2 0.14 24.00 19.52
C VAL A 2 1.28 23.04 19.24
N GLU A 3 1.03 21.76 19.33
CA GLU A 3 2.03 20.73 19.07
C GLU A 3 1.89 20.22 17.64
N TYR A 4 2.97 20.34 16.88
CA TYR A 4 3.08 19.65 15.60
C TYR A 4 3.46 18.21 15.87
N ASN A 5 2.66 17.29 15.40
CA ASN A 5 2.99 15.87 15.43
C ASN A 5 4.00 15.58 14.29
N TYR A 6 5.25 15.39 14.67
CA TYR A 6 6.37 15.22 13.76
C TYR A 6 6.75 13.75 13.60
N ALA A 7 5.75 12.91 13.42
CA ALA A 7 5.95 11.46 13.46
C ALA A 7 6.83 10.92 12.30
N ASN A 8 6.66 11.40 11.06
CA ASN A 8 7.48 10.97 9.93
C ASN A 8 7.72 12.13 8.96
N PRO A 9 8.59 13.09 9.30
CA PRO A 9 8.91 14.16 8.38
C PRO A 9 9.64 13.58 7.17
N ARG A 10 9.26 13.99 5.99
CA ARG A 10 10.03 13.69 4.79
C ARG A 10 11.34 14.45 4.82
N PRO A 11 12.42 13.94 4.23
CA PRO A 11 13.72 14.59 4.25
C PRO A 11 13.70 16.05 3.80
N TRP A 12 12.89 16.37 2.79
CA TRP A 12 12.72 17.76 2.29
C TRP A 12 11.93 18.66 3.23
N ASP A 13 11.21 18.13 4.20
CA ASP A 13 10.49 18.94 5.18
C ASP A 13 11.43 19.49 6.26
N THR A 14 12.59 18.88 6.45
CA THR A 14 13.61 19.33 7.39
C THR A 14 14.32 20.60 6.93
N GLU A 15 14.28 20.90 5.64
CA GLU A 15 14.85 22.13 5.06
C GLU A 15 14.00 23.36 5.37
N ASN A 16 12.73 23.18 5.68
CA ASN A 16 11.81 24.26 6.02
C ASN A 16 11.26 24.11 7.44
N PRO A 17 12.06 24.41 8.48
CA PRO A 17 11.70 24.19 9.87
C PRO A 17 10.49 25.01 10.35
N ASP A 18 10.17 26.11 9.71
CA ASP A 18 8.99 26.93 9.99
C ASP A 18 7.79 26.55 9.11
N GLY A 19 7.97 25.56 8.25
CA GLY A 19 6.96 25.15 7.31
C GLY A 19 5.83 24.37 7.97
N MET A 20 4.64 24.67 7.54
CA MET A 20 3.42 23.99 7.91
C MET A 20 3.48 22.47 7.61
N HIS A 21 4.36 22.06 6.74
CA HIS A 21 4.52 20.67 6.29
C HIS A 21 4.79 19.68 7.43
N LYS A 22 5.49 20.11 8.44
CA LYS A 22 5.91 19.26 9.54
C LYS A 22 4.76 18.65 10.34
N GLY A 23 3.78 19.47 10.69
CA GLY A 23 2.60 18.99 11.39
C GLY A 23 1.61 18.25 10.47
N GLN A 24 1.60 18.60 9.22
CA GLN A 24 0.65 18.07 8.25
C GLN A 24 0.96 16.61 7.86
N PHE A 25 2.22 16.29 7.65
CA PHE A 25 2.62 14.94 7.24
C PHE A 25 2.44 13.88 8.33
N SER A 26 2.38 14.27 9.56
CA SER A 26 2.10 13.34 10.64
C SER A 26 0.72 12.71 10.55
N ASP A 27 -0.19 13.38 9.89
CA ASP A 27 -1.57 12.94 9.76
C ASP A 27 -1.80 12.11 8.49
N TYR A 28 -0.94 12.22 7.49
CA TYR A 28 -0.92 11.44 6.25
C TYR A 28 -2.19 11.39 5.42
N ARG A 29 -3.17 12.21 5.69
CA ARG A 29 -4.42 12.22 4.93
C ARG A 29 -4.27 12.87 3.58
N PHE A 30 -3.28 13.76 3.49
CA PHE A 30 -2.97 14.49 2.26
C PHE A 30 -1.48 14.61 2.10
N THR A 31 -1.01 14.43 0.89
CA THR A 31 0.40 14.53 0.55
C THR A 31 0.77 15.85 -0.10
N GLY A 32 -0.12 16.74 -0.41
CA GLY A 32 0.14 18.00 -1.09
C GLY A 32 0.36 19.21 -0.20
N GLY A 33 0.88 19.01 0.96
CA GLY A 33 1.16 20.13 1.85
C GLY A 33 -0.06 20.61 2.65
N PHE A 34 -1.11 19.78 2.74
CA PHE A 34 -2.29 20.08 3.53
C PHE A 34 -2.62 18.91 4.46
N GLY A 35 -2.32 19.05 5.73
CA GLY A 35 -2.73 18.13 6.78
C GLY A 35 -3.94 18.69 7.53
N LEU A 36 -4.84 17.82 7.94
CA LEU A 36 -6.04 18.21 8.66
C LEU A 36 -5.85 18.20 10.18
N GLY A 37 -4.80 17.57 10.67
CA GLY A 37 -4.52 17.44 12.09
C GLY A 37 -5.29 16.30 12.75
N ASP A 38 -4.79 15.84 13.89
CA ASP A 38 -5.31 14.72 14.66
C ASP A 38 -6.69 14.98 15.30
N ARG A 39 -7.16 16.23 15.31
CA ARG A 39 -8.49 16.63 15.80
C ARG A 39 -9.53 16.83 14.72
N CYS A 40 -9.19 16.58 13.45
CA CYS A 40 -10.19 16.62 12.38
C CYS A 40 -11.14 15.42 12.51
N GLU A 41 -12.42 15.70 12.65
CA GLU A 41 -13.44 14.67 12.81
C GLU A 41 -14.02 14.21 11.49
N ASN A 42 -14.25 15.15 10.55
CA ASN A 42 -14.81 14.84 9.26
C ASN A 42 -14.38 15.88 8.23
N TYR A 43 -14.35 15.50 6.97
CA TYR A 43 -13.94 16.41 5.89
C TYR A 43 -14.41 15.95 4.51
N HIS A 44 -14.48 16.92 3.62
CA HIS A 44 -14.44 16.74 2.17
C HIS A 44 -13.56 17.85 1.60
N VAL A 45 -12.42 17.48 1.07
CA VAL A 45 -11.48 18.41 0.44
C VAL A 45 -11.03 17.84 -0.89
N PRO A 46 -10.60 18.69 -1.83
CA PRO A 46 -10.11 18.21 -3.12
C PRO A 46 -8.97 17.25 -2.99
N ALA A 47 -8.85 16.38 -3.98
CA ALA A 47 -7.71 15.49 -4.08
C ALA A 47 -6.40 16.29 -4.14
N LEU A 48 -5.42 15.71 -3.54
CA LEU A 48 -4.12 16.23 -3.32
C LEU A 48 -3.45 16.84 -4.55
N GLY A 49 -2.89 18.04 -4.38
CA GLY A 49 -2.15 18.73 -5.41
C GLY A 49 -2.97 19.20 -6.60
N LEU A 50 -4.27 18.95 -6.62
CA LEU A 50 -5.15 19.31 -7.73
C LEU A 50 -5.85 20.64 -7.50
N LYS A 51 -6.40 20.83 -6.30
CA LYS A 51 -7.04 22.09 -5.91
C LYS A 51 -6.78 22.36 -4.43
N PRO A 52 -6.51 23.59 -4.04
CA PRO A 52 -6.40 23.95 -2.63
C PRO A 52 -7.74 23.83 -1.90
N PHE A 53 -7.71 23.61 -0.60
CA PHE A 53 -8.91 23.60 0.23
C PHE A 53 -9.64 24.93 0.15
N GLY A 54 -10.91 24.85 -0.14
CA GLY A 54 -11.80 26.00 -0.25
C GLY A 54 -12.01 26.53 -1.65
N CYS A 55 -11.30 26.04 -2.64
CA CYS A 55 -11.52 26.44 -4.04
C CYS A 55 -12.85 25.91 -4.62
N GLU A 56 -13.37 24.82 -4.07
CA GLU A 56 -14.68 24.30 -4.46
C GLU A 56 -15.75 24.64 -3.43
N LYS A 57 -16.91 25.00 -3.93
CA LYS A 57 -18.05 25.26 -3.06
C LYS A 57 -18.52 23.97 -2.41
N GLY A 58 -18.58 23.99 -1.07
CA GLY A 58 -18.99 22.83 -0.30
C GLY A 58 -17.82 21.99 0.22
N ASP A 59 -16.57 22.32 -0.12
CA ASP A 59 -15.43 21.76 0.61
C ASP A 59 -15.59 22.07 2.10
N PHE A 60 -15.38 21.07 2.95
CA PHE A 60 -15.50 21.28 4.40
C PHE A 60 -14.48 20.50 5.19
N VAL A 61 -14.21 21.00 6.39
CA VAL A 61 -13.51 20.29 7.46
C VAL A 61 -14.19 20.58 8.79
N SER A 62 -14.25 19.60 9.68
CA SER A 62 -14.82 19.76 11.00
C SER A 62 -13.85 19.35 12.10
N TYR A 63 -13.91 20.05 13.22
CA TYR A 63 -13.08 19.85 14.39
C TYR A 63 -13.91 19.93 15.67
N ASN A 64 -13.45 19.27 16.73
CA ASN A 64 -14.07 19.38 18.04
C ASN A 64 -13.04 19.79 19.10
N PHE A 65 -13.32 20.87 19.81
CA PHE A 65 -12.51 21.42 20.90
C PHE A 65 -13.31 21.48 22.18
N ASP A 66 -12.71 21.12 23.28
CA ASP A 66 -13.27 21.42 24.60
C ASP A 66 -13.09 22.92 24.93
N ILE A 67 -14.18 23.65 24.94
CA ILE A 67 -14.20 25.07 25.26
C ILE A 67 -14.76 25.36 26.64
N SER A 68 -15.04 24.36 27.47
CA SER A 68 -15.67 24.50 28.77
C SER A 68 -14.85 25.33 29.77
N GLY A 69 -13.57 25.50 29.51
CA GLY A 69 -12.66 26.30 30.37
C GLY A 69 -12.52 27.77 29.98
N PHE A 70 -13.30 28.25 28.98
CA PHE A 70 -13.21 29.62 28.47
C PHE A 70 -14.51 30.39 28.70
N ASP A 71 -14.41 31.65 29.13
CA ASP A 71 -15.56 32.54 29.25
C ASP A 71 -15.91 33.21 27.90
N ASN A 72 -14.88 33.58 27.13
CA ASN A 72 -15.00 34.20 25.80
C ASN A 72 -14.05 33.51 24.82
N PRO A 73 -14.36 32.29 24.34
CA PRO A 73 -13.46 31.52 23.51
C PRO A 73 -13.26 32.16 22.15
N MET A 74 -12.00 32.29 21.77
CA MET A 74 -11.54 32.74 20.45
C MET A 74 -10.81 31.62 19.72
N LEU A 75 -11.25 31.33 18.51
CA LEU A 75 -10.54 30.45 17.60
C LEU A 75 -9.52 31.26 16.80
N THR A 76 -8.26 30.91 16.91
CA THR A 76 -7.20 31.43 16.04
C THR A 76 -6.82 30.38 15.01
N VAL A 77 -6.89 30.75 13.74
CA VAL A 77 -6.49 29.94 12.60
C VAL A 77 -5.23 30.55 11.99
N ARG A 78 -4.15 29.76 11.92
CA ARG A 78 -2.96 30.14 11.16
C ARG A 78 -3.04 29.50 9.79
N TYR A 79 -2.85 30.30 8.75
CA TYR A 79 -3.07 29.90 7.37
C TYR A 79 -2.17 30.67 6.40
N LYS A 80 -2.13 30.19 5.16
CA LYS A 80 -1.54 30.84 4.00
C LYS A 80 -2.53 30.79 2.85
N SER A 81 -2.56 31.84 2.01
CA SER A 81 -3.38 31.82 0.80
C SER A 81 -2.65 31.07 -0.31
N VAL A 82 -3.43 30.35 -1.11
CA VAL A 82 -2.92 29.61 -2.28
C VAL A 82 -3.58 30.07 -3.57
N THR A 83 -4.43 31.11 -3.48
CA THR A 83 -5.13 31.73 -4.60
C THR A 83 -4.99 33.25 -4.55
N GLU A 84 -5.29 33.92 -5.68
CA GLU A 84 -5.25 35.37 -5.79
C GLU A 84 -6.39 36.06 -5.02
N ASP A 85 -7.52 35.37 -4.81
CA ASP A 85 -8.69 35.88 -4.10
C ASP A 85 -8.62 35.59 -2.60
N ASN A 86 -9.30 36.42 -1.79
CA ASN A 86 -9.61 36.10 -0.41
C ASN A 86 -10.48 34.86 -0.35
N ALA A 87 -10.24 33.97 0.60
CA ALA A 87 -11.04 32.76 0.76
C ALA A 87 -12.24 33.01 1.66
N GLU A 88 -13.42 32.60 1.22
CA GLU A 88 -14.69 32.78 1.93
C GLU A 88 -15.26 31.44 2.41
N PHE A 89 -15.54 31.35 3.71
CA PHE A 89 -16.09 30.16 4.33
C PHE A 89 -17.30 30.49 5.22
N LEU A 90 -18.07 29.46 5.52
CA LEU A 90 -18.98 29.46 6.67
C LEU A 90 -18.27 28.75 7.82
N LEU A 91 -18.13 29.40 8.98
CA LEU A 91 -17.71 28.78 10.24
C LEU A 91 -18.95 28.61 11.09
N CYS A 92 -19.40 27.38 11.30
CA CYS A 92 -20.63 27.06 12.02
C CYS A 92 -21.86 27.83 11.49
N GLY A 93 -21.90 28.07 10.17
CA GLY A 93 -22.99 28.80 9.50
C GLY A 93 -22.79 30.32 9.41
N GLU A 94 -21.82 30.90 10.08
CA GLU A 94 -21.48 32.32 9.98
C GLU A 94 -20.37 32.56 8.95
N LYS A 95 -20.56 33.56 8.10
CA LYS A 95 -19.59 33.89 7.05
C LYS A 95 -18.33 34.48 7.64
N ILE A 96 -17.18 33.87 7.32
CA ILE A 96 -15.86 34.38 7.64
C ILE A 96 -15.04 34.59 6.35
N THR A 97 -13.99 35.40 6.44
CA THR A 97 -13.07 35.66 5.32
C THR A 97 -11.63 35.52 5.80
N PHE A 98 -10.88 34.70 5.07
CA PHE A 98 -9.44 34.65 5.18
C PHE A 98 -8.84 35.58 4.11
N PHE A 99 -8.19 36.65 4.56
CA PHE A 99 -7.57 37.61 3.67
C PHE A 99 -6.32 37.01 3.03
N ARG A 100 -6.10 37.38 1.77
CA ARG A 100 -4.92 36.93 1.03
C ARG A 100 -3.62 37.23 1.82
N SER A 101 -2.77 36.25 1.90
CA SER A 101 -1.42 36.37 2.46
C SER A 101 -0.50 35.34 1.82
N ASP A 102 0.64 35.79 1.29
CA ASP A 102 1.67 34.93 0.73
C ASP A 102 2.56 34.28 1.83
N GLU A 103 2.45 34.79 3.05
CA GLU A 103 3.12 34.30 4.25
C GLU A 103 2.12 33.71 5.22
N LEU A 104 2.58 32.83 6.11
CA LEU A 104 1.75 32.32 7.19
C LEU A 104 1.27 33.45 8.06
N THR A 105 -0.03 33.61 8.17
CA THR A 105 -0.70 34.64 8.96
C THR A 105 -1.78 34.05 9.82
N THR A 106 -2.32 34.82 10.77
CA THR A 106 -3.39 34.37 11.66
C THR A 106 -4.65 35.19 11.47
N ALA A 107 -5.80 34.54 11.61
CA ALA A 107 -7.09 35.17 11.76
C ALA A 107 -7.80 34.59 12.99
N SER A 108 -8.44 35.46 13.78
CA SER A 108 -9.14 35.03 15.00
C SER A 108 -10.61 35.32 14.91
N PHE A 109 -11.43 34.39 15.38
CA PHE A 109 -12.89 34.43 15.31
C PHE A 109 -13.49 34.06 16.67
N PRO A 110 -14.49 34.80 17.17
CA PRO A 110 -15.22 34.39 18.36
C PRO A 110 -16.02 33.11 18.04
N ILE A 111 -16.03 32.17 18.96
CA ILE A 111 -16.78 30.92 18.85
C ILE A 111 -17.67 30.70 20.05
N SER A 112 -18.82 30.09 19.84
CA SER A 112 -19.78 29.74 20.89
C SER A 112 -19.94 28.23 21.08
N SER A 113 -19.27 27.44 20.24
CA SER A 113 -19.28 25.99 20.28
C SER A 113 -17.89 25.46 19.99
N GLY A 114 -17.51 24.35 20.62
CA GLY A 114 -16.28 23.65 20.31
C GLY A 114 -16.39 22.75 19.08
N ALA A 115 -17.59 22.40 18.66
CA ALA A 115 -17.84 21.73 17.38
C ALA A 115 -17.76 22.76 16.26
N LEU A 116 -16.65 22.76 15.55
CA LEU A 116 -16.33 23.73 14.49
C LEU A 116 -16.45 23.05 13.13
N GLU A 117 -17.15 23.71 12.21
CA GLU A 117 -17.24 23.29 10.84
C GLU A 117 -16.93 24.45 9.91
N PHE A 118 -15.94 24.28 9.04
CA PHE A 118 -15.61 25.21 7.97
C PHE A 118 -16.15 24.67 6.66
N VAL A 119 -17.07 25.43 6.04
CA VAL A 119 -17.63 25.07 4.72
C VAL A 119 -17.28 26.14 3.71
N SER A 120 -16.63 25.78 2.63
CA SER A 120 -16.23 26.73 1.58
C SER A 120 -17.43 27.27 0.81
N LEU A 121 -17.36 28.56 0.48
CA LEU A 121 -18.28 29.22 -0.44
C LEU A 121 -17.79 29.14 -1.90
N GLY A 122 -16.66 28.46 -2.17
CA GLY A 122 -16.08 28.28 -3.51
C GLY A 122 -15.38 29.53 -4.03
N LYS A 123 -14.84 30.35 -3.14
CA LYS A 123 -14.10 31.54 -3.49
C LYS A 123 -12.79 31.60 -2.71
N GLY A 124 -11.69 31.52 -3.45
CA GLY A 124 -10.34 31.47 -2.88
C GLY A 124 -10.05 30.14 -2.21
N GLY A 125 -8.78 29.89 -1.92
CA GLY A 125 -8.30 28.69 -1.22
C GLY A 125 -7.21 29.01 -0.23
N ILE A 126 -7.09 28.17 0.80
CA ILE A 126 -6.09 28.32 1.87
C ILE A 126 -5.40 27.01 2.16
N GLU A 127 -4.22 27.13 2.72
CA GLU A 127 -3.53 26.08 3.46
C GLU A 127 -3.69 26.38 4.94
N LEU A 128 -4.21 25.42 5.70
CA LEU A 128 -4.33 25.51 7.16
C LEU A 128 -3.04 25.01 7.81
N ASP A 129 -2.45 25.82 8.68
CA ASP A 129 -1.28 25.43 9.47
C ASP A 129 -1.74 24.89 10.84
N PHE A 130 -2.43 25.69 11.63
CA PHE A 130 -3.02 25.23 12.89
C PHE A 130 -4.32 25.94 13.25
N LEU A 131 -5.05 25.30 14.18
CA LEU A 131 -6.15 25.88 14.90
C LEU A 131 -5.83 25.87 16.40
N ALA A 132 -6.13 26.97 17.08
CA ALA A 132 -5.96 27.06 18.52
C ALA A 132 -7.13 27.83 19.15
N VAL A 133 -7.58 27.40 20.32
CA VAL A 133 -8.60 28.09 21.10
C VAL A 133 -7.97 28.71 22.31
N THR A 134 -8.26 30.01 22.54
CA THR A 134 -7.79 30.80 23.68
C THR A 134 -8.94 31.59 24.27
N GLU A 135 -8.72 32.21 25.46
CA GLU A 135 -9.58 33.30 25.91
C GLU A 135 -9.34 34.53 25.03
N ALA A 136 -10.38 35.34 24.84
CA ALA A 136 -10.28 36.56 24.05
C ALA A 136 -9.23 37.52 24.63
N GLY A 137 -8.30 37.96 23.81
CA GLY A 137 -7.17 38.81 24.21
C GLY A 137 -5.86 38.06 24.50
N ASP A 138 -5.91 36.73 24.56
CA ASP A 138 -4.77 35.86 24.82
C ASP A 138 -4.19 35.21 23.53
N GLU A 139 -4.64 35.61 22.36
CA GLU A 139 -4.21 35.02 21.08
C GLU A 139 -2.70 35.14 20.84
N ASN A 140 -2.08 36.19 21.38
CA ASN A 140 -0.64 36.42 21.33
C ASN A 140 0.18 35.48 22.26
N LEU A 141 -0.49 34.72 23.12
CA LEU A 141 0.16 33.73 23.98
C LEU A 141 0.31 32.37 23.30
N ILE A 142 -0.26 32.18 22.10
CA ILE A 142 -0.14 30.93 21.33
C ILE A 142 1.33 30.72 21.01
N LYS A 143 1.84 29.54 21.37
CA LYS A 143 3.19 29.08 21.05
C LYS A 143 3.10 27.76 20.32
N THR A 144 3.98 27.59 19.35
CA THR A 144 4.13 26.33 18.60
C THR A 144 5.35 25.56 19.11
N GLN A 145 5.23 24.26 19.16
CA GLN A 145 6.34 23.35 19.43
C GLN A 145 6.20 22.08 18.63
N ILE A 146 7.31 21.44 18.31
CA ILE A 146 7.30 20.11 17.71
C ILE A 146 7.11 19.11 18.85
N LYS A 147 6.14 18.20 18.70
CA LYS A 147 5.92 17.14 19.67
C LYS A 147 7.20 16.31 19.80
N LYS A 148 7.64 16.13 21.05
CA LYS A 148 8.86 15.36 21.32
C LYS A 148 8.69 13.94 20.82
N HIS A 149 9.65 13.48 20.05
CA HIS A 149 9.67 12.12 19.54
C HIS A 149 10.03 11.14 20.66
N GLY A 150 9.09 10.25 20.98
CA GLY A 150 9.24 9.30 22.08
C GLY A 150 10.12 8.09 21.80
N PHE A 151 10.78 8.03 20.63
CA PHE A 151 11.58 6.89 20.22
C PHE A 151 13.07 7.21 20.01
N THR A 152 13.54 8.34 20.54
CA THR A 152 14.96 8.67 20.52
C THR A 152 15.63 8.09 21.75
N PRO A 153 16.50 7.09 21.65
CA PRO A 153 17.14 6.49 22.81
C PRO A 153 18.24 7.38 23.39
N GLU A 154 18.47 7.20 24.67
CA GLU A 154 19.73 7.60 25.30
C GLU A 154 20.80 6.56 24.89
N ILE A 155 21.94 7.05 24.39
CA ILE A 155 23.02 6.20 23.89
C ILE A 155 24.17 6.21 24.88
N LYS A 156 24.60 5.02 25.29
CA LYS A 156 25.77 4.85 26.14
C LYS A 156 26.64 3.72 25.62
N SER A 157 27.87 4.04 25.22
CA SER A 157 28.82 3.07 24.73
C SER A 157 29.97 2.86 25.68
N GLU A 158 30.42 1.63 25.79
CA GLU A 158 31.58 1.22 26.58
C GLU A 158 32.44 0.21 25.80
N PRO A 159 33.77 0.17 26.04
CA PRO A 159 34.58 -0.90 25.49
C PRO A 159 34.14 -2.26 26.01
N CYS A 160 34.05 -3.24 25.11
CA CYS A 160 33.66 -4.61 25.45
C CYS A 160 34.41 -5.60 24.55
N GLY A 161 35.27 -6.44 25.15
CA GLY A 161 36.15 -7.30 24.38
C GLY A 161 37.06 -6.49 23.48
N ARG A 162 37.09 -6.84 22.18
CA ARG A 162 37.86 -6.11 21.13
C ARG A 162 37.03 -5.05 20.41
N GLY A 163 35.79 -4.80 20.87
CA GLY A 163 34.88 -3.87 20.26
C GLY A 163 34.18 -2.96 21.27
N LYS A 164 32.92 -2.73 21.07
CA LYS A 164 32.08 -1.88 21.89
C LYS A 164 30.72 -2.50 22.18
N ARG A 165 30.21 -2.28 23.37
CA ARG A 165 28.80 -2.50 23.71
C ARG A 165 28.11 -1.15 23.81
N THR A 166 27.11 -0.94 22.99
CA THR A 166 26.29 0.27 22.96
C THR A 166 24.91 -0.05 23.51
N ALA A 167 24.52 0.61 24.60
CA ALA A 167 23.17 0.54 25.15
C ALA A 167 22.32 1.65 24.54
N LEU A 168 21.14 1.29 24.06
CA LEU A 168 20.12 2.17 23.54
C LEU A 168 18.93 2.10 24.51
N THR A 169 18.80 3.08 25.38
CA THR A 169 17.73 3.14 26.39
C THR A 169 16.63 4.09 25.94
N TYR A 170 15.42 3.59 25.85
CA TYR A 170 14.24 4.37 25.49
C TYR A 170 13.51 4.82 26.77
N PRO A 171 13.63 6.09 27.19
CA PRO A 171 13.11 6.56 28.46
C PRO A 171 11.58 6.40 28.60
N GLU A 172 10.86 6.51 27.49
CA GLU A 172 9.40 6.48 27.47
C GLU A 172 8.83 5.09 27.79
N THR A 173 9.50 4.03 27.34
CA THR A 173 9.08 2.64 27.58
C THR A 173 9.87 1.96 28.69
N GLY A 174 11.05 2.51 29.03
CA GLY A 174 11.99 1.91 29.96
C GLY A 174 12.81 0.75 29.34
N ASP A 175 12.67 0.49 28.05
CA ASP A 175 13.38 -0.58 27.38
C ASP A 175 14.82 -0.20 27.08
N THR A 176 15.72 -1.19 27.14
CA THR A 176 17.11 -1.04 26.77
C THR A 176 17.51 -2.17 25.82
N TYR A 177 18.10 -1.80 24.70
CA TYR A 177 18.69 -2.74 23.74
C TYR A 177 20.19 -2.54 23.70
N TYR A 178 20.91 -3.63 23.58
CA TYR A 178 22.36 -3.64 23.51
C TYR A 178 22.83 -4.06 22.13
N VAL A 179 23.75 -3.28 21.57
CA VAL A 179 24.44 -3.63 20.32
C VAL A 179 25.92 -3.87 20.65
N LEU A 180 26.37 -5.11 20.50
CA LEU A 180 27.75 -5.49 20.67
C LEU A 180 28.41 -5.61 19.30
N THR A 181 29.42 -4.78 19.05
CA THR A 181 30.29 -4.87 17.87
C THR A 181 31.66 -5.40 18.26
N HIS A 182 32.28 -6.17 17.37
CA HIS A 182 33.62 -6.74 17.57
C HIS A 182 34.74 -5.92 16.94
N ASN A 183 34.44 -4.72 16.47
CA ASN A 183 35.37 -3.87 15.79
C ASN A 183 35.55 -2.54 16.54
N GLU A 184 36.75 -2.26 16.97
CA GLU A 184 37.11 -0.99 17.63
C GLU A 184 36.94 0.24 16.73
N ARG A 185 36.82 0.04 15.39
CA ARG A 185 36.63 1.10 14.41
C ARG A 185 35.17 1.54 14.27
N THR A 186 34.24 0.89 14.96
CA THR A 186 32.84 1.30 14.95
C THR A 186 32.71 2.73 15.46
N ARG A 187 31.98 3.55 14.69
CA ARG A 187 31.67 4.95 15.01
C ARG A 187 30.18 5.13 15.17
N GLU A 188 29.82 5.98 16.08
CA GLU A 188 28.42 6.31 16.40
C GLU A 188 28.07 7.65 15.80
N ARG A 189 26.85 7.74 15.26
CA ARG A 189 26.29 8.97 14.75
C ARG A 189 24.85 9.11 15.15
N THR A 190 24.48 10.33 15.55
CA THR A 190 23.09 10.72 15.68
C THR A 190 22.82 11.78 14.63
N LEU A 191 21.88 11.50 13.74
CA LEU A 191 21.53 12.35 12.60
C LEU A 191 20.11 12.84 12.77
N ASP A 192 19.90 14.13 12.58
CA ASP A 192 18.58 14.74 12.46
C ASP A 192 18.10 14.57 11.01
N SER A 193 17.17 13.66 10.80
CA SER A 193 16.64 13.36 9.47
C SER A 193 15.32 12.60 9.59
N GLY A 194 14.40 12.82 8.66
CA GLY A 194 13.17 12.05 8.54
C GLY A 194 13.40 10.60 8.04
N CYS A 195 14.47 10.37 7.28
CA CYS A 195 14.79 9.07 6.72
C CYS A 195 16.29 8.82 6.70
N LEU A 196 16.71 7.71 7.34
CA LEU A 196 18.14 7.36 7.39
C LEU A 196 18.70 7.00 6.01
N GLU A 197 17.91 6.33 5.18
CA GLU A 197 18.34 5.95 3.82
C GLU A 197 18.62 7.15 2.92
N ASP A 198 17.92 8.25 3.12
CA ASP A 198 18.21 9.50 2.39
C ASP A 198 19.34 10.30 3.03
N ALA A 199 19.42 10.31 4.35
CA ALA A 199 20.47 11.04 5.07
C ALA A 199 21.88 10.51 4.78
N LEU A 200 22.09 9.20 4.85
CA LEU A 200 23.42 8.61 4.63
C LEU A 200 23.86 8.66 3.16
N PRO A 201 23.07 8.22 2.16
CA PRO A 201 23.46 8.33 0.76
C PRO A 201 23.69 9.77 0.31
N ASN A 202 22.85 10.70 0.71
CA ASN A 202 23.03 12.11 0.37
C ASN A 202 24.34 12.67 0.91
N ARG A 203 24.73 12.28 2.13
CA ARG A 203 26.03 12.67 2.71
C ARG A 203 27.22 12.01 2.05
N LEU A 204 27.03 10.80 1.50
CA LEU A 204 28.11 10.03 0.88
C LEU A 204 28.24 10.29 -0.63
N SER A 205 27.16 10.62 -1.31
CA SER A 205 27.09 10.70 -2.78
C SER A 205 26.91 12.10 -3.36
N ASN A 206 26.60 13.09 -2.55
CA ASN A 206 26.45 14.47 -3.01
C ASN A 206 27.81 15.04 -3.40
N GLY A 207 27.92 15.57 -4.62
CA GLY A 207 29.18 16.07 -5.18
C GLY A 207 29.85 17.21 -4.44
N ASP A 208 29.22 17.77 -3.43
CA ASP A 208 29.72 18.83 -2.56
C ASP A 208 30.55 18.32 -1.37
N HIS A 209 30.67 16.99 -1.21
CA HIS A 209 31.44 16.41 -0.12
C HIS A 209 32.93 16.55 -0.34
N THR A 210 33.56 17.23 0.60
CA THR A 210 35.01 17.27 0.68
C THR A 210 35.55 15.91 1.17
N TYR A 211 36.80 15.61 0.83
CA TYR A 211 37.49 14.42 1.34
C TYR A 211 37.45 14.35 2.87
N ASP A 212 37.50 15.49 3.55
CA ASP A 212 37.47 15.56 5.00
C ASP A 212 36.10 15.18 5.59
N GLU A 213 34.99 15.53 4.93
CA GLU A 213 33.65 15.10 5.33
C GLU A 213 33.46 13.59 5.18
N LEU A 214 33.86 13.02 4.06
CA LEU A 214 33.84 11.56 3.86
C LEU A 214 34.70 10.86 4.90
N ARG A 215 35.91 11.35 5.14
CA ARG A 215 36.80 10.81 6.17
C ARG A 215 36.16 10.90 7.56
N ARG A 216 35.59 12.04 7.91
CA ARG A 216 34.88 12.23 9.17
C ARG A 216 33.70 11.28 9.31
N THR A 217 32.97 11.06 8.22
CA THR A 217 31.82 10.15 8.20
C THR A 217 32.21 8.73 8.63
N PHE A 218 33.37 8.24 8.27
CA PHE A 218 33.82 6.88 8.58
C PHE A 218 34.78 6.76 9.75
N SER A 219 35.36 7.85 10.23
CA SER A 219 36.41 7.79 11.24
C SER A 219 36.06 8.40 12.59
N GLU A 220 34.99 9.17 12.68
CA GLU A 220 34.62 9.86 13.91
C GLU A 220 33.22 9.50 14.38
N SER A 221 32.99 9.52 15.70
CA SER A 221 31.66 9.49 16.29
C SER A 221 31.21 10.91 16.59
N PHE A 222 30.00 11.27 16.21
CA PHE A 222 29.45 12.59 16.50
C PHE A 222 27.91 12.61 16.46
N THR A 223 27.36 13.66 17.07
CA THR A 223 25.94 13.93 17.08
C THR A 223 25.67 15.20 16.27
N GLU A 224 24.76 15.11 15.30
CA GLU A 224 24.36 16.23 14.46
C GLU A 224 22.92 16.70 14.70
N LYS A 225 22.30 16.31 15.79
CA LYS A 225 20.97 16.81 16.13
C LYS A 225 21.03 18.30 16.50
N LYS A 226 20.09 19.06 15.97
CA LYS A 226 20.01 20.52 16.22
C LYS A 226 19.29 20.85 17.51
N SER A 227 18.36 20.00 17.95
CA SER A 227 17.56 20.15 19.16
C SER A 227 17.20 18.78 19.74
N ASP A 228 16.49 18.76 20.87
CA ASP A 228 15.92 17.53 21.42
C ASP A 228 14.52 17.21 20.85
N GLU A 229 14.08 17.96 19.84
CA GLU A 229 12.80 17.81 19.16
C GLU A 229 13.02 17.26 17.75
N GLY A 230 12.09 16.42 17.27
CA GLY A 230 12.12 15.85 15.93
C GLY A 230 12.64 14.41 15.86
N PHE A 231 13.03 13.99 14.67
CA PHE A 231 13.51 12.64 14.39
C PHE A 231 15.02 12.54 14.37
N PHE A 232 15.52 11.60 15.15
CA PHE A 232 16.94 11.33 15.25
C PHE A 232 17.21 9.88 14.93
N HIS A 233 18.09 9.64 13.98
CA HIS A 233 18.59 8.32 13.64
C HIS A 233 19.93 8.08 14.31
N ASN A 234 20.04 6.93 14.96
CA ASN A 234 21.30 6.48 15.55
C ASN A 234 21.91 5.44 14.63
N ALA A 235 23.06 5.74 14.08
CA ALA A 235 23.77 4.88 13.16
C ALA A 235 25.11 4.42 13.77
N LEU A 236 25.35 3.12 13.71
CA LEU A 236 26.66 2.52 13.99
C LEU A 236 27.35 2.25 12.64
N ILE A 237 28.39 3.01 12.36
CA ILE A 237 29.13 2.92 11.11
C ILE A 237 30.45 2.20 11.35
N GLN A 238 30.66 1.14 10.59
CA GLN A 238 31.88 0.33 10.68
C GLN A 238 32.55 0.24 9.32
N SER A 239 33.78 0.71 9.23
CA SER A 239 34.57 0.57 8.03
C SER A 239 35.18 -0.83 7.94
N ILE A 240 34.96 -1.50 6.84
CA ILE A 240 35.48 -2.82 6.55
C ILE A 240 36.50 -2.68 5.42
N PHE A 241 37.73 -3.19 5.66
CA PHE A 241 38.79 -3.28 4.66
C PHE A 241 39.06 -4.73 4.35
N ILE A 242 38.97 -5.11 3.10
CA ILE A 242 39.19 -6.46 2.63
C ILE A 242 40.33 -6.44 1.61
N ASP A 243 41.44 -7.11 1.95
CA ASP A 243 42.57 -7.27 1.03
C ASP A 243 42.19 -8.16 -0.17
N PRO A 244 42.82 -7.98 -1.32
CA PRO A 244 42.61 -8.84 -2.47
C PRO A 244 42.75 -10.33 -2.12
N GLN A 245 41.79 -11.14 -2.59
CA GLN A 245 41.76 -12.60 -2.36
C GLN A 245 41.72 -13.02 -0.88
N SER A 246 41.24 -12.15 0.00
CA SER A 246 41.03 -12.44 1.42
C SER A 246 39.55 -12.53 1.76
N THR A 247 39.25 -13.13 2.90
CA THR A 247 37.92 -13.16 3.51
C THR A 247 37.99 -12.45 4.85
N HIS A 248 37.01 -11.56 5.07
CA HIS A 248 36.85 -10.88 6.34
C HIS A 248 35.47 -11.24 6.94
N VAL A 249 35.44 -11.54 8.22
CA VAL A 249 34.21 -11.88 8.94
C VAL A 249 34.05 -10.95 10.14
N GLU A 250 32.93 -10.32 10.24
CA GLU A 250 32.54 -9.48 11.37
C GLU A 250 31.28 -10.03 12.03
N TYR A 251 31.18 -9.86 13.33
CA TYR A 251 30.02 -10.25 14.10
C TYR A 251 29.45 -9.04 14.82
N MET A 252 28.12 -8.98 14.87
CA MET A 252 27.37 -8.00 15.63
C MET A 252 26.25 -8.74 16.37
N VAL A 253 26.04 -8.41 17.64
CA VAL A 253 24.94 -8.95 18.44
C VAL A 253 24.00 -7.83 18.83
N VAL A 254 22.71 -8.05 18.67
CA VAL A 254 21.63 -7.18 19.21
C VAL A 254 20.88 -8.02 20.23
N SER A 255 20.70 -7.49 21.44
CA SER A 255 20.09 -8.22 22.55
C SER A 255 19.32 -7.26 23.46
N GLU A 256 18.29 -7.75 24.14
CA GLU A 256 17.58 -7.06 25.21
C GLU A 256 18.35 -7.11 26.55
N GLU A 257 19.34 -8.01 26.64
CA GLU A 257 20.20 -8.14 27.81
C GLU A 257 21.64 -7.76 27.46
N ALA A 258 22.41 -7.29 28.46
CA ALA A 258 23.82 -7.02 28.28
C ALA A 258 24.57 -8.32 27.93
N PHE A 259 25.08 -8.38 26.73
CA PHE A 259 25.69 -9.56 26.16
C PHE A 259 27.22 -9.50 26.23
N GLU A 260 27.87 -10.55 26.72
CA GLU A 260 29.32 -10.68 26.72
C GLU A 260 29.82 -11.31 25.39
N PRO A 261 30.96 -10.87 24.88
CA PRO A 261 31.47 -11.35 23.60
C PRO A 261 31.77 -12.86 23.66
N LEU A 262 31.29 -13.56 22.65
CA LEU A 262 31.64 -14.95 22.40
C LEU A 262 32.95 -15.01 21.60
N SER A 263 33.56 -16.19 21.55
CA SER A 263 34.68 -16.45 20.65
C SER A 263 34.19 -16.53 19.18
N ASP A 264 35.10 -16.29 18.24
CA ASP A 264 34.77 -16.38 16.81
C ASP A 264 34.26 -17.77 16.42
N SER A 265 34.76 -18.82 17.07
CA SER A 265 34.27 -20.20 16.83
C SER A 265 32.85 -20.44 17.34
N GLU A 266 32.46 -19.78 18.42
CA GLU A 266 31.06 -19.86 18.92
C GLU A 266 30.11 -19.10 18.00
N TYR A 267 30.49 -17.92 17.54
CA TYR A 267 29.70 -17.19 16.54
C TYR A 267 29.56 -17.96 15.23
N GLU A 268 30.67 -18.57 14.76
CA GLU A 268 30.63 -19.41 13.56
C GLU A 268 29.73 -20.63 13.73
N ALA A 269 29.72 -21.24 14.92
CA ALA A 269 28.80 -22.34 15.22
C ALA A 269 27.32 -21.90 15.22
N ILE A 270 27.03 -20.72 15.76
CA ILE A 270 25.68 -20.13 15.72
C ILE A 270 25.27 -19.85 14.28
N TYR A 271 26.14 -19.23 13.49
CA TYR A 271 25.90 -18.95 12.08
C TYR A 271 25.64 -20.22 11.28
N LYS A 272 26.47 -21.25 11.45
CA LYS A 272 26.27 -22.54 10.78
C LYS A 272 24.99 -23.24 11.20
N LYS A 273 24.60 -23.12 12.47
CA LYS A 273 23.32 -23.66 12.95
C LYS A 273 22.14 -22.90 12.36
N ALA A 274 22.23 -21.58 12.26
CA ALA A 274 21.18 -20.75 11.68
C ALA A 274 21.05 -20.99 10.16
N SER A 275 22.16 -21.13 9.44
CA SER A 275 22.15 -21.36 7.99
C SER A 275 21.55 -22.71 7.57
N VAL A 276 21.46 -23.68 8.49
CA VAL A 276 20.82 -24.99 8.23
C VAL A 276 19.28 -24.89 8.29
N THR A 277 18.73 -23.84 8.88
CA THR A 277 17.27 -23.66 9.02
C THR A 277 16.60 -23.01 7.80
N GLU A 278 17.35 -22.71 6.74
CA GLU A 278 16.89 -22.00 5.55
C GLU A 278 16.29 -22.91 4.47
N ASP A 279 15.66 -23.99 4.85
CA ASP A 279 14.80 -24.70 3.91
C ASP A 279 13.44 -23.97 3.87
N ALA A 280 13.17 -23.25 2.78
CA ALA A 280 11.89 -22.60 2.55
C ALA A 280 10.73 -23.61 2.46
N GLY A 281 11.06 -24.90 2.56
CA GLY A 281 10.09 -26.02 2.46
C GLY A 281 9.57 -26.20 1.04
N TYR A 282 10.30 -25.72 0.03
CA TYR A 282 9.90 -25.86 -1.37
C TYR A 282 10.22 -27.24 -1.92
N ASN A 283 9.40 -27.72 -2.83
CA ASN A 283 9.67 -28.82 -3.74
C ASN A 283 11.01 -28.59 -4.47
N GLU A 284 11.63 -29.66 -4.99
CA GLU A 284 12.95 -29.59 -5.59
C GLU A 284 13.09 -28.52 -6.69
N GLU A 285 12.05 -28.38 -7.53
CA GLU A 285 12.02 -27.35 -8.58
C GLU A 285 11.97 -25.91 -8.01
N GLY A 286 11.35 -25.72 -6.85
CA GLY A 286 11.17 -24.42 -6.19
C GLY A 286 12.39 -23.93 -5.41
N LYS A 287 13.30 -24.81 -5.02
CA LYS A 287 14.47 -24.45 -4.20
C LYS A 287 15.34 -23.35 -4.82
N LYS A 288 15.38 -23.26 -6.14
CA LYS A 288 16.09 -22.20 -6.87
C LYS A 288 15.58 -20.79 -6.59
N TYR A 289 14.35 -20.63 -6.06
CA TYR A 289 13.75 -19.34 -5.73
C TYR A 289 13.93 -18.95 -4.25
N THR A 290 14.54 -19.80 -3.43
CA THR A 290 14.68 -19.57 -2.00
C THR A 290 15.36 -18.23 -1.72
N LEU A 291 16.49 -17.93 -2.36
CA LEU A 291 17.21 -16.67 -2.12
C LEU A 291 16.32 -15.44 -2.40
N SER A 292 15.65 -15.40 -3.55
CA SER A 292 14.82 -14.25 -3.92
C SER A 292 13.62 -14.05 -3.00
N THR A 293 13.00 -15.15 -2.55
CA THR A 293 11.86 -15.06 -1.62
C THR A 293 12.31 -14.68 -0.22
N GLU A 294 13.44 -15.17 0.26
CA GLU A 294 13.96 -14.80 1.58
C GLU A 294 14.44 -13.34 1.63
N ILE A 295 15.09 -12.84 0.59
CA ILE A 295 15.41 -11.41 0.47
C ILE A 295 14.15 -10.57 0.50
N LEU A 296 13.10 -10.97 -0.24
CA LEU A 296 11.85 -10.21 -0.26
C LEU A 296 11.11 -10.27 1.08
N LYS A 297 11.03 -11.43 1.75
CA LYS A 297 10.47 -11.55 3.10
C LYS A 297 11.19 -10.65 4.09
N SER A 298 12.53 -10.64 4.04
CA SER A 298 13.35 -9.76 4.85
C SER A 298 13.04 -8.29 4.56
N THR A 299 12.92 -7.91 3.30
CA THR A 299 12.56 -6.55 2.88
C THR A 299 11.18 -6.16 3.43
N LEU A 300 10.18 -7.01 3.30
CA LEU A 300 8.82 -6.76 3.82
C LEU A 300 8.81 -6.57 5.34
N LEU A 301 9.59 -7.35 6.08
CA LEU A 301 9.66 -7.25 7.54
C LEU A 301 10.47 -6.04 8.02
N THR A 302 11.46 -5.61 7.26
CA THR A 302 12.35 -4.50 7.64
C THR A 302 11.90 -3.14 7.12
N ASN A 303 11.00 -3.10 6.15
CA ASN A 303 10.40 -1.86 5.66
C ASN A 303 9.32 -1.37 6.62
N VAL A 304 9.74 -1.09 7.83
CA VAL A 304 8.95 -0.45 8.86
C VAL A 304 9.60 0.89 9.14
N VAL A 305 8.81 1.93 9.05
CA VAL A 305 9.23 3.29 9.43
C VAL A 305 8.80 3.59 10.85
N TYR A 306 9.13 4.76 11.35
CA TYR A 306 8.74 5.18 12.68
C TYR A 306 7.24 5.00 12.89
N PRO A 307 6.82 4.63 14.13
CA PRO A 307 5.42 4.51 14.45
C PRO A 307 4.69 5.81 14.14
N VAL A 308 3.61 5.72 13.42
CA VAL A 308 2.73 6.85 13.15
C VAL A 308 1.81 7.05 14.34
N TYR A 309 1.77 8.26 14.89
CA TYR A 309 0.83 8.59 15.96
C TYR A 309 -0.57 8.76 15.37
N LYS A 310 -1.51 7.92 15.79
CA LYS A 310 -2.85 7.87 15.24
C LYS A 310 -3.84 7.40 16.30
N HIS A 311 -4.99 8.07 16.40
CA HIS A 311 -6.03 7.76 17.40
C HIS A 311 -5.52 7.71 18.86
N GLY A 312 -4.51 8.53 19.21
CA GLY A 312 -3.91 8.51 20.53
C GLY A 312 -2.85 7.43 20.75
N GLU A 313 -2.53 6.64 19.74
CA GLU A 313 -1.59 5.54 19.80
C GLU A 313 -0.48 5.65 18.74
N ASN A 314 0.66 5.02 19.01
CA ASN A 314 1.71 4.86 18.01
C ASN A 314 1.52 3.54 17.28
N VAL A 315 1.25 3.62 15.99
CA VAL A 315 0.96 2.47 15.12
C VAL A 315 2.19 2.12 14.32
N ILE A 316 2.63 0.86 14.36
CA ILE A 316 3.70 0.35 13.51
C ILE A 316 3.20 0.33 12.07
N HIS A 317 3.98 0.93 11.18
CA HIS A 317 3.60 1.08 9.80
C HIS A 317 4.51 0.30 8.86
N PHE A 318 3.94 -0.69 8.15
CA PHE A 318 4.61 -1.43 7.08
C PHE A 318 4.48 -0.65 5.77
N THR A 319 5.59 -0.17 5.26
CA THR A 319 5.68 0.72 4.10
C THR A 319 6.28 0.00 2.89
N PRO A 320 6.06 0.49 1.65
CA PRO A 320 6.69 -0.07 0.45
C PRO A 320 8.22 -0.16 0.53
N GLY A 321 8.84 0.84 1.15
CA GLY A 321 10.26 0.94 1.40
C GLY A 321 10.53 2.01 2.46
N LYS A 322 11.66 1.98 3.14
CA LYS A 322 12.00 2.93 4.22
C LYS A 322 12.04 4.39 3.80
N ARG A 323 12.07 4.63 2.50
CA ARG A 323 12.00 5.95 1.91
C ARG A 323 10.59 6.57 1.97
N TRP A 324 9.56 5.71 2.03
CA TRP A 324 8.16 6.14 2.06
C TRP A 324 7.65 6.09 3.48
N ASP A 325 7.39 7.24 4.02
CA ASP A 325 7.05 7.46 5.43
C ASP A 325 5.55 7.68 5.69
N SER A 326 4.71 7.41 4.69
CA SER A 326 3.26 7.57 4.76
C SER A 326 2.51 6.24 4.79
N PHE A 327 1.24 6.29 5.16
CA PHE A 327 0.30 5.19 4.99
C PHE A 327 -0.08 5.07 3.51
N TYR A 328 0.49 4.11 2.82
CA TYR A 328 0.20 3.84 1.41
C TYR A 328 -0.94 2.83 1.31
N THR A 329 -2.15 3.33 1.04
CA THR A 329 -3.39 2.54 1.11
C THR A 329 -3.36 1.29 0.24
N TRP A 330 -2.96 1.42 -1.02
CA TRP A 330 -2.99 0.26 -1.88
C TRP A 330 -1.82 -0.70 -1.70
N ASP A 331 -0.64 -0.19 -1.34
CA ASP A 331 0.52 -1.02 -1.02
C ASP A 331 0.25 -1.93 0.19
N SER A 332 -0.44 -1.42 1.20
CA SER A 332 -0.65 -2.13 2.46
C SER A 332 -1.36 -3.46 2.29
N GLY A 333 -2.40 -3.53 1.45
CA GLY A 333 -3.10 -4.78 1.20
C GLY A 333 -2.26 -5.78 0.40
N VAL A 334 -1.38 -5.31 -0.50
CA VAL A 334 -0.43 -6.18 -1.22
C VAL A 334 0.67 -6.67 -0.29
N ILE A 335 1.22 -5.79 0.55
CA ILE A 335 2.17 -6.16 1.62
C ILE A 335 1.52 -7.20 2.55
N GLY A 336 0.30 -6.92 3.03
CA GLY A 336 -0.44 -7.81 3.91
C GLY A 336 -0.67 -9.19 3.28
N ALA A 337 -1.03 -9.25 2.01
CA ALA A 337 -1.19 -10.51 1.28
C ALA A 337 0.13 -11.29 1.14
N GLY A 338 1.24 -10.61 0.89
CA GLY A 338 2.56 -11.24 0.85
C GLY A 338 3.04 -11.70 2.21
N VAL A 339 2.85 -10.89 3.26
CA VAL A 339 3.19 -11.24 4.65
C VAL A 339 2.35 -12.41 5.17
N LEU A 340 1.12 -12.60 4.66
CA LEU A 340 0.26 -13.75 4.98
C LEU A 340 0.96 -15.09 4.68
N GLU A 341 1.87 -15.13 3.73
CA GLU A 341 2.58 -16.34 3.34
C GLU A 341 3.53 -16.89 4.42
N PHE A 342 3.90 -16.06 5.40
CA PHE A 342 4.84 -16.46 6.46
C PHE A 342 4.49 -15.91 7.86
N SER A 343 3.56 -14.98 7.98
CA SER A 343 3.08 -14.42 9.26
C SER A 343 1.63 -13.95 9.19
N PRO A 344 0.65 -14.85 9.37
CA PRO A 344 -0.77 -14.49 9.38
C PRO A 344 -1.13 -13.42 10.41
N GLU A 345 -0.49 -13.44 11.57
CA GLU A 345 -0.70 -12.47 12.65
C GLU A 345 -0.30 -11.05 12.21
N LYS A 346 0.90 -10.90 11.61
CA LYS A 346 1.35 -9.60 11.08
C LYS A 346 0.49 -9.14 9.91
N SER A 347 0.05 -10.06 9.06
CA SER A 347 -0.88 -9.72 7.98
C SER A 347 -2.18 -9.14 8.53
N LYS A 348 -2.74 -9.74 9.60
CA LYS A 348 -3.94 -9.23 10.27
C LYS A 348 -3.70 -7.85 10.86
N TYR A 349 -2.58 -7.64 11.53
CA TYR A 349 -2.19 -6.33 12.08
C TYR A 349 -2.13 -5.25 10.98
N ILE A 350 -1.51 -5.57 9.83
CA ILE A 350 -1.44 -4.66 8.68
C ILE A 350 -2.84 -4.30 8.19
N LEU A 351 -3.76 -5.29 8.09
CA LEU A 351 -5.13 -5.01 7.69
C LEU A 351 -5.84 -4.08 8.69
N GLU A 352 -5.76 -4.39 9.97
CA GLU A 352 -6.43 -3.63 11.04
C GLU A 352 -5.95 -2.19 11.11
N THR A 353 -4.67 -1.93 10.82
CA THR A 353 -4.07 -0.60 10.80
C THR A 353 -4.77 0.37 9.83
N TYR A 354 -5.39 -0.15 8.77
CA TYR A 354 -6.06 0.64 7.73
C TYR A 354 -7.59 0.67 7.88
N LEU A 355 -8.14 0.13 8.97
CA LEU A 355 -9.58 0.11 9.22
C LEU A 355 -9.95 1.06 10.34
N SER A 356 -11.02 1.83 10.14
CA SER A 356 -11.57 2.74 11.16
C SER A 356 -12.56 2.04 12.07
N ASP A 357 -12.61 2.47 13.33
CA ASP A 357 -13.68 2.10 14.25
C ASP A 357 -14.98 2.86 13.98
N ASP A 358 -16.14 2.28 14.35
CA ASP A 358 -17.45 2.89 14.09
C ASP A 358 -17.62 4.26 14.78
N ASP A 359 -17.00 4.44 15.93
CA ASP A 359 -17.05 5.69 16.70
C ASP A 359 -16.07 6.75 16.20
N ASN A 360 -15.13 6.35 15.32
CA ASN A 360 -14.14 7.25 14.75
C ASN A 360 -14.48 7.53 13.29
N LYS A 361 -14.76 8.81 12.98
CA LYS A 361 -15.04 9.28 11.63
C LYS A 361 -13.78 9.50 10.80
N ASP A 362 -12.64 9.28 11.41
CA ASP A 362 -11.37 9.34 10.72
C ASP A 362 -11.20 8.13 9.77
N PHE A 363 -10.98 8.41 8.51
CA PHE A 363 -10.82 7.40 7.47
C PHE A 363 -9.35 7.08 7.28
N ASP A 364 -8.85 6.07 7.98
CA ASP A 364 -7.46 5.66 7.93
C ASP A 364 -6.99 5.32 6.52
N PHE A 365 -7.89 4.77 5.72
CA PHE A 365 -7.64 4.40 4.33
C PHE A 365 -7.55 5.59 3.36
N LEU A 366 -7.84 6.82 3.80
CA LEU A 366 -7.71 8.02 2.96
C LEU A 366 -6.29 8.61 2.94
N LEU A 367 -5.35 7.94 3.50
CA LEU A 367 -4.10 8.58 3.92
C LEU A 367 -3.08 8.81 2.83
N HIS A 368 -3.09 8.17 1.70
CA HIS A 368 -2.14 8.48 0.65
C HIS A 368 -2.60 8.08 -0.75
N GLY A 369 -2.51 9.04 -1.60
CA GLY A 369 -2.26 9.01 -3.05
C GLY A 369 -3.21 8.25 -3.94
N SER A 370 -3.61 7.08 -3.64
CA SER A 370 -4.44 6.29 -4.54
C SER A 370 -5.36 5.33 -3.82
N LEU A 371 -6.54 5.18 -4.42
CA LEU A 371 -7.54 4.25 -3.98
C LEU A 371 -7.51 2.99 -4.83
N VAL A 372 -6.70 2.04 -4.48
CA VAL A 372 -6.87 0.67 -4.92
C VAL A 372 -7.14 -0.17 -3.67
N PRO A 373 -8.37 -0.64 -3.44
CA PRO A 373 -8.78 -1.22 -2.16
C PRO A 373 -8.30 -2.67 -2.03
N THR A 374 -6.99 -2.86 -2.00
CA THR A 374 -6.31 -4.16 -1.92
C THR A 374 -6.60 -4.90 -0.62
N GLN A 375 -7.00 -4.17 0.43
CA GLN A 375 -7.41 -4.72 1.72
C GLN A 375 -8.54 -5.74 1.61
N PHE A 376 -9.48 -5.57 0.66
CA PHE A 376 -10.55 -6.55 0.47
C PHE A 376 -10.02 -7.88 -0.05
N VAL A 377 -9.04 -7.86 -0.95
CA VAL A 377 -8.43 -9.10 -1.46
C VAL A 377 -7.56 -9.74 -0.38
N GLN A 378 -6.79 -8.95 0.37
CA GLN A 378 -6.06 -9.44 1.54
C GLN A 378 -7.03 -10.14 2.53
N TYR A 379 -8.14 -9.50 2.86
CA TYR A 379 -9.18 -10.02 3.74
C TYR A 379 -9.74 -11.35 3.24
N LEU A 380 -10.04 -11.44 1.93
CA LEU A 380 -10.50 -12.70 1.32
C LEU A 380 -9.45 -13.81 1.43
N GLU A 381 -8.18 -13.53 1.12
CA GLU A 381 -7.12 -14.53 1.19
C GLU A 381 -6.87 -15.01 2.63
N MET A 382 -7.00 -14.14 3.61
CA MET A 382 -6.97 -14.53 5.03
C MET A 382 -8.15 -15.42 5.40
N LEU A 383 -9.37 -15.05 4.99
CA LEU A 383 -10.59 -15.83 5.25
C LEU A 383 -10.55 -17.22 4.61
N LYS A 384 -9.91 -17.39 3.46
CA LYS A 384 -9.77 -18.69 2.80
C LYS A 384 -8.91 -19.65 3.61
N ARG A 385 -7.84 -19.17 4.23
CA ARG A 385 -6.84 -19.98 4.95
C ARG A 385 -7.19 -20.22 6.41
N GLU A 386 -8.04 -19.37 6.99
CA GLU A 386 -8.42 -19.48 8.40
C GLU A 386 -9.66 -20.38 8.56
N ASN A 387 -9.53 -21.45 9.31
CA ASN A 387 -10.65 -22.34 9.61
C ASN A 387 -11.57 -21.80 10.71
N ASP A 388 -10.99 -21.14 11.72
CA ASP A 388 -11.75 -20.37 12.72
C ASP A 388 -11.87 -18.91 12.27
N LYS A 389 -12.90 -18.64 11.48
CA LYS A 389 -13.10 -17.35 10.85
C LYS A 389 -13.67 -16.27 11.79
N GLU A 390 -14.01 -16.59 13.02
CA GLU A 390 -14.73 -15.68 13.93
C GLU A 390 -13.99 -14.35 14.08
N LYS A 391 -12.68 -14.39 14.37
CA LYS A 391 -11.85 -13.19 14.57
C LYS A 391 -11.71 -12.33 13.32
N LEU A 392 -11.68 -12.94 12.13
CA LEU A 392 -11.60 -12.22 10.87
C LEU A 392 -12.96 -11.66 10.46
N LEU A 393 -14.03 -12.44 10.68
CA LEU A 393 -15.39 -11.97 10.40
C LEU A 393 -15.85 -10.88 11.37
N ALA A 394 -15.23 -10.74 12.55
CA ALA A 394 -15.42 -9.60 13.43
C ALA A 394 -15.01 -8.25 12.78
N LEU A 395 -14.13 -8.27 11.77
CA LEU A 395 -13.75 -7.09 11.00
C LEU A 395 -14.79 -6.67 9.94
N TYR A 396 -15.85 -7.49 9.75
CA TYR A 396 -16.83 -7.28 8.69
C TYR A 396 -17.44 -5.87 8.66
N ASP A 397 -17.85 -5.36 9.82
CA ASP A 397 -18.53 -4.06 9.89
C ASP A 397 -17.56 -2.90 9.57
N LYS A 398 -16.29 -3.00 9.97
CA LYS A 398 -15.23 -2.06 9.56
C LYS A 398 -14.98 -2.12 8.05
N MET A 399 -14.88 -3.32 7.48
CA MET A 399 -14.73 -3.52 6.04
C MET A 399 -15.95 -3.00 5.26
N MET A 400 -17.18 -3.21 5.77
CA MET A 400 -18.41 -2.66 5.18
C MET A 400 -18.44 -1.14 5.23
N ARG A 401 -17.96 -0.52 6.31
CA ARG A 401 -17.81 0.94 6.39
C ARG A 401 -16.89 1.45 5.30
N TYR A 402 -15.73 0.81 5.13
CA TYR A 402 -14.79 1.12 4.05
C TYR A 402 -15.44 0.97 2.67
N TYR A 403 -16.11 -0.18 2.42
CA TYR A 403 -16.84 -0.38 1.17
C TYR A 403 -17.87 0.72 0.89
N ARG A 404 -18.70 1.08 1.89
CA ARG A 404 -19.75 2.09 1.73
C ARG A 404 -19.17 3.44 1.37
N PHE A 405 -18.08 3.83 1.99
CA PHE A 405 -17.40 5.07 1.63
C PHE A 405 -16.96 5.05 0.16
N LEU A 406 -16.28 4.01 -0.25
CA LEU A 406 -15.82 3.86 -1.64
C LEU A 406 -16.96 3.80 -2.65
N ALA A 407 -18.11 3.28 -2.26
CA ALA A 407 -19.32 3.19 -3.07
C ALA A 407 -20.13 4.51 -3.14
N GLY A 408 -19.64 5.56 -2.47
CA GLY A 408 -20.29 6.90 -2.53
C GLY A 408 -21.24 7.22 -1.38
N GLU A 409 -21.10 6.52 -0.26
CA GLU A 409 -21.88 6.76 0.96
C GLU A 409 -21.00 7.37 2.07
N ASN A 410 -21.59 7.60 3.25
CA ASN A 410 -20.89 8.12 4.43
C ASN A 410 -20.14 9.46 4.16
N GLY A 411 -20.74 10.35 3.39
CA GLY A 411 -20.14 11.63 3.02
C GLY A 411 -19.21 11.60 1.81
N SER A 412 -19.00 10.44 1.20
CA SER A 412 -18.17 10.30 0.01
C SER A 412 -18.83 10.90 -1.24
N THR A 413 -18.00 11.42 -2.14
CA THR A 413 -18.41 11.96 -3.45
C THR A 413 -18.01 11.06 -4.63
N THR A 414 -17.51 9.86 -4.38
CA THR A 414 -17.06 8.94 -5.45
C THR A 414 -18.19 8.63 -6.47
N ALA A 415 -19.45 8.66 -6.06
CA ALA A 415 -20.62 8.46 -6.92
C ALA A 415 -21.21 9.78 -7.49
N LYS A 416 -20.41 10.82 -7.66
CA LYS A 416 -20.90 12.18 -8.02
C LYS A 416 -21.68 12.27 -9.34
N PHE A 417 -21.48 11.37 -10.28
CA PHE A 417 -22.21 11.33 -11.57
C PHE A 417 -23.56 10.60 -11.48
N LYS A 418 -23.79 9.82 -10.43
CA LYS A 418 -25.04 9.08 -10.17
C LYS A 418 -25.49 8.18 -11.34
N ASN A 419 -24.55 7.65 -12.10
CA ASN A 419 -24.79 6.81 -13.27
C ASN A 419 -24.30 5.37 -13.11
N GLY A 420 -23.86 4.99 -11.91
CA GLY A 420 -23.31 3.67 -11.58
C GLY A 420 -21.82 3.53 -11.79
N LEU A 421 -21.13 4.55 -12.34
CA LEU A 421 -19.68 4.64 -12.40
C LEU A 421 -19.16 5.53 -11.27
N LEU A 422 -17.96 5.26 -10.85
CA LEU A 422 -17.31 5.94 -9.72
C LEU A 422 -16.11 6.76 -10.19
N THR A 423 -15.87 7.86 -9.49
CA THR A 423 -14.66 8.66 -9.58
C THR A 423 -14.02 8.75 -8.20
N THR A 424 -12.71 8.94 -8.16
CA THR A 424 -11.93 9.04 -6.92
C THR A 424 -11.12 10.33 -6.85
N TYR A 425 -11.16 11.15 -7.89
CA TYR A 425 -10.34 12.36 -8.01
C TYR A 425 -10.73 13.51 -7.06
N ASP A 426 -11.82 13.35 -6.32
CA ASP A 426 -12.16 14.29 -5.25
C ASP A 426 -11.35 14.07 -3.97
N TYR A 427 -10.74 12.86 -3.83
CA TYR A 427 -10.00 12.44 -2.64
C TYR A 427 -8.54 12.10 -2.94
N TRP A 428 -8.25 11.57 -4.16
CA TRP A 428 -6.94 11.06 -4.52
C TRP A 428 -6.51 11.60 -5.88
N TYR A 429 -5.23 11.92 -5.99
CA TYR A 429 -4.64 12.33 -7.27
C TYR A 429 -4.49 11.16 -8.25
N SER A 430 -4.38 9.93 -7.74
CA SER A 430 -4.27 8.71 -8.54
C SER A 430 -5.41 7.75 -8.23
N CYS A 431 -6.25 7.44 -9.23
CA CYS A 431 -7.35 6.48 -9.06
C CYS A 431 -6.91 5.02 -9.20
N SER A 432 -5.76 4.78 -9.81
CA SER A 432 -5.29 3.47 -10.21
C SER A 432 -4.05 2.98 -9.44
N GLY A 433 -3.41 3.84 -8.67
CA GLY A 433 -2.10 3.58 -8.08
C GLY A 433 -0.95 3.63 -9.08
N MET A 434 -1.23 3.95 -10.35
CA MET A 434 -0.27 4.05 -11.44
C MET A 434 0.04 5.53 -11.71
N ASP A 435 1.02 6.10 -11.00
CA ASP A 435 1.23 7.55 -10.89
C ASP A 435 1.38 8.28 -12.22
N ASP A 436 2.14 7.75 -13.17
CA ASP A 436 2.31 8.32 -14.51
C ASP A 436 1.59 7.55 -15.61
N TYR A 437 0.50 6.84 -15.26
CA TYR A 437 -0.32 6.15 -16.27
C TYR A 437 -0.88 7.13 -17.30
N PRO A 438 -0.71 6.87 -18.61
CA PRO A 438 -0.96 7.88 -19.66
C PRO A 438 -2.34 8.50 -19.64
N ALA A 439 -3.41 7.72 -19.37
CA ALA A 439 -4.76 8.27 -19.29
C ALA A 439 -4.88 9.28 -18.14
N GLN A 440 -4.27 8.98 -17.00
CA GLN A 440 -4.30 9.83 -15.82
C GLN A 440 -3.49 11.12 -16.04
N VAL A 441 -2.28 11.02 -16.55
CA VAL A 441 -1.43 12.19 -16.86
C VAL A 441 -2.13 13.09 -17.89
N TYR A 442 -2.64 12.52 -18.98
CA TYR A 442 -3.35 13.29 -20.01
C TYR A 442 -4.56 14.03 -19.45
N MET A 443 -5.35 13.39 -18.61
CA MET A 443 -6.51 13.98 -17.97
C MET A 443 -6.12 15.15 -17.04
N ILE A 444 -5.03 15.00 -16.26
CA ILE A 444 -4.52 16.03 -15.37
C ILE A 444 -4.03 17.24 -16.19
N ASP A 445 -3.21 17.00 -17.21
CA ASP A 445 -2.68 18.06 -18.09
C ASP A 445 -3.79 18.84 -18.80
N LYS A 446 -4.89 18.18 -19.15
CA LYS A 446 -6.06 18.80 -19.78
C LYS A 446 -7.08 19.34 -18.75
N GLN A 447 -6.79 19.27 -17.46
CA GLN A 447 -7.67 19.74 -16.37
C GLN A 447 -9.10 19.14 -16.44
N MET A 448 -9.17 17.82 -16.62
CA MET A 448 -10.45 17.11 -16.84
C MET A 448 -10.91 16.27 -15.64
N MET A 449 -10.24 16.32 -14.51
CA MET A 449 -10.47 15.44 -13.37
C MET A 449 -11.89 15.53 -12.78
N ASP A 450 -12.49 16.71 -12.84
CA ASP A 450 -13.84 16.97 -12.32
C ASP A 450 -14.97 16.33 -13.16
N ARG A 451 -14.66 15.84 -14.35
CA ARG A 451 -15.62 15.33 -15.34
C ARG A 451 -15.25 13.97 -15.92
N ILE A 452 -14.52 13.15 -15.18
CA ILE A 452 -14.08 11.83 -15.63
C ILE A 452 -14.44 10.74 -14.63
N CYS A 453 -14.85 9.56 -15.16
CA CYS A 453 -14.87 8.31 -14.42
C CYS A 453 -13.88 7.32 -15.03
N PRO A 454 -12.83 6.92 -14.28
CA PRO A 454 -11.95 5.83 -14.65
C PRO A 454 -12.68 4.48 -14.50
N CYS A 455 -12.43 3.55 -15.40
CA CYS A 455 -13.09 2.23 -15.31
C CYS A 455 -12.53 1.37 -14.15
N ILE A 456 -11.27 1.58 -13.77
CA ILE A 456 -10.62 0.82 -12.70
C ILE A 456 -11.27 1.06 -11.34
N SER A 457 -11.67 2.30 -11.01
CA SER A 457 -12.33 2.63 -9.75
C SER A 457 -13.61 1.82 -9.56
N THR A 458 -14.47 1.79 -10.58
CA THR A 458 -15.70 0.99 -10.55
C THR A 458 -15.41 -0.50 -10.51
N SER A 459 -14.38 -0.96 -11.22
CA SER A 459 -13.98 -2.38 -11.24
C SER A 459 -13.55 -2.87 -9.86
N HIS A 460 -12.75 -2.09 -9.14
CA HIS A 460 -12.33 -2.43 -7.78
C HIS A 460 -13.50 -2.50 -6.80
N ILE A 461 -14.46 -1.59 -6.92
CA ILE A 461 -15.62 -1.58 -6.03
C ILE A 461 -16.58 -2.75 -6.32
N ILE A 462 -16.73 -3.14 -7.57
CA ILE A 462 -17.45 -4.38 -7.91
C ILE A 462 -16.75 -5.59 -7.26
N ARG A 463 -15.43 -5.67 -7.33
CA ARG A 463 -14.65 -6.76 -6.71
C ARG A 463 -14.78 -6.73 -5.19
N ALA A 464 -14.67 -5.57 -4.57
CA ALA A 464 -14.89 -5.40 -3.12
C ALA A 464 -16.32 -5.83 -2.71
N ALA A 465 -17.34 -5.42 -3.44
CA ALA A 465 -18.72 -5.83 -3.20
C ALA A 465 -18.92 -7.35 -3.28
N LYS A 466 -18.30 -8.03 -4.25
CA LYS A 466 -18.34 -9.50 -4.37
C LYS A 466 -17.72 -10.18 -3.16
N ILE A 467 -16.57 -9.69 -2.69
CA ILE A 467 -15.89 -10.21 -1.50
C ILE A 467 -16.76 -10.00 -0.26
N MET A 468 -17.25 -8.79 -0.06
CA MET A 468 -18.11 -8.48 1.08
C MET A 468 -19.43 -9.25 1.05
N ARG A 469 -19.97 -9.54 -0.14
CA ARG A 469 -21.16 -10.39 -0.29
C ARG A 469 -20.89 -11.83 0.17
N MET A 470 -19.73 -12.39 -0.18
CA MET A 470 -19.35 -13.74 0.31
C MET A 470 -19.25 -13.76 1.84
N ALA A 471 -18.61 -12.75 2.45
CA ALA A 471 -18.53 -12.61 3.89
C ALA A 471 -19.92 -12.39 4.54
N ALA A 472 -20.78 -11.59 3.95
CA ALA A 472 -22.15 -11.37 4.42
C ALA A 472 -22.96 -12.67 4.43
N LEU A 473 -22.87 -13.47 3.37
CA LEU A 473 -23.53 -14.78 3.29
C LEU A 473 -22.99 -15.75 4.35
N ALA A 474 -21.69 -15.75 4.60
CA ALA A 474 -21.08 -16.58 5.66
C ALA A 474 -21.55 -16.16 7.07
N LEU A 475 -21.82 -14.88 7.29
CA LEU A 475 -22.33 -14.32 8.54
C LEU A 475 -23.86 -14.40 8.66
N GLY A 476 -24.58 -14.85 7.62
CA GLY A 476 -26.04 -14.82 7.60
C GLY A 476 -26.64 -13.40 7.54
N LYS A 477 -25.87 -12.39 7.11
CA LYS A 477 -26.31 -10.99 6.93
C LYS A 477 -27.03 -10.85 5.58
N GLU A 478 -28.23 -11.42 5.44
CA GLU A 478 -28.96 -11.51 4.18
C GLU A 478 -29.28 -10.15 3.56
N GLN A 479 -29.60 -9.13 4.37
CA GLN A 479 -29.90 -7.79 3.89
C GLN A 479 -28.69 -7.14 3.23
N ASP A 480 -27.51 -7.28 3.85
CA ASP A 480 -26.26 -6.80 3.26
C ASP A 480 -25.92 -7.57 1.97
N ALA A 481 -26.09 -8.88 1.96
CA ALA A 481 -25.86 -9.69 0.77
C ALA A 481 -26.77 -9.30 -0.41
N GLN A 482 -28.06 -9.02 -0.15
CA GLN A 482 -29.01 -8.53 -1.17
C GLN A 482 -28.63 -7.15 -1.69
N ARG A 483 -28.25 -6.24 -0.79
CA ARG A 483 -27.79 -4.91 -1.15
C ARG A 483 -26.55 -4.97 -2.04
N LEU A 484 -25.51 -5.70 -1.60
CA LEU A 484 -24.26 -5.88 -2.35
C LEU A 484 -24.52 -6.52 -3.72
N THR A 485 -25.48 -7.44 -3.83
CA THR A 485 -25.89 -8.00 -5.12
C THR A 485 -26.42 -6.92 -6.05
N LYS A 486 -27.29 -6.03 -5.55
CA LYS A 486 -27.82 -4.91 -6.32
C LYS A 486 -26.71 -3.94 -6.76
N ASP A 487 -25.77 -3.61 -5.85
CA ASP A 487 -24.65 -2.72 -6.16
C ASP A 487 -23.76 -3.31 -7.26
N ILE A 488 -23.46 -4.62 -7.19
CA ILE A 488 -22.72 -5.35 -8.22
C ILE A 488 -23.44 -5.29 -9.57
N GLU A 489 -24.74 -5.58 -9.59
CA GLU A 489 -25.54 -5.57 -10.83
C GLU A 489 -25.58 -4.19 -11.46
N GLN A 490 -25.84 -3.15 -10.69
CA GLN A 490 -25.93 -1.77 -11.16
C GLN A 490 -24.60 -1.27 -11.72
N SER A 491 -23.50 -1.46 -10.97
CA SER A 491 -22.18 -1.00 -11.40
C SER A 491 -21.65 -1.81 -12.59
N THR A 492 -21.92 -3.12 -12.65
CA THR A 492 -21.59 -3.96 -13.80
C THR A 492 -22.35 -3.52 -15.06
N ALA A 493 -23.64 -3.25 -14.94
CA ALA A 493 -24.45 -2.77 -16.06
C ALA A 493 -23.97 -1.40 -16.55
N ALA A 494 -23.65 -0.47 -15.65
CA ALA A 494 -23.12 0.84 -15.99
C ALA A 494 -21.76 0.75 -16.68
N LEU A 495 -20.83 -0.05 -16.13
CA LEU A 495 -19.52 -0.24 -16.69
C LEU A 495 -19.58 -0.79 -18.13
N ASN A 496 -20.44 -1.79 -18.36
CA ASN A 496 -20.62 -2.40 -19.67
C ASN A 496 -21.34 -1.51 -20.68
N ALA A 497 -22.28 -0.69 -20.22
CA ALA A 497 -23.03 0.21 -21.11
C ALA A 497 -22.25 1.47 -21.47
N LEU A 498 -21.45 2.00 -20.54
CA LEU A 498 -20.90 3.35 -20.66
C LEU A 498 -19.39 3.38 -20.94
N ALA A 499 -18.61 2.39 -20.49
CA ALA A 499 -17.14 2.47 -20.55
C ALA A 499 -16.49 1.61 -21.65
N TRP A 500 -17.22 0.71 -22.29
CA TRP A 500 -16.65 -0.14 -23.34
C TRP A 500 -16.43 0.59 -24.66
N ASP A 501 -15.19 0.75 -25.09
CA ASP A 501 -14.84 1.26 -26.41
C ASP A 501 -14.71 0.11 -27.43
N GLU A 502 -15.76 -0.08 -28.22
CA GLU A 502 -15.82 -1.14 -29.21
C GLU A 502 -14.68 -1.07 -30.24
N LYS A 503 -14.26 0.15 -30.62
CA LYS A 503 -13.19 0.37 -31.60
C LYS A 503 -11.81 -0.02 -31.03
N ALA A 504 -11.55 0.33 -29.76
CA ALA A 504 -10.28 0.03 -29.12
C ALA A 504 -10.19 -1.43 -28.62
N GLY A 505 -11.34 -2.02 -28.26
CA GLY A 505 -11.38 -3.33 -27.61
C GLY A 505 -10.98 -3.29 -26.13
N TYR A 506 -11.02 -2.12 -25.51
CA TYR A 506 -10.71 -1.87 -24.12
C TYR A 506 -11.83 -1.11 -23.43
N TYR A 507 -11.91 -1.19 -22.10
CA TYR A 507 -12.69 -0.24 -21.34
C TYR A 507 -11.94 1.08 -21.24
N SER A 508 -12.68 2.18 -21.28
CA SER A 508 -12.11 3.54 -21.35
C SER A 508 -12.53 4.39 -20.16
N TYR A 509 -11.79 5.45 -19.94
CA TYR A 509 -12.26 6.55 -19.13
C TYR A 509 -13.41 7.25 -19.84
N THR A 510 -14.48 7.50 -19.11
CA THR A 510 -15.66 8.19 -19.63
C THR A 510 -15.62 9.68 -19.28
N VAL A 511 -15.92 10.53 -20.26
CA VAL A 511 -15.86 12.00 -20.15
C VAL A 511 -17.27 12.57 -20.14
N TYR A 512 -17.53 13.49 -19.22
CA TYR A 512 -18.83 14.11 -18.99
C TYR A 512 -18.79 15.62 -19.26
N ASP A 513 -19.95 16.18 -19.66
CA ASP A 513 -20.13 17.62 -19.76
C ASP A 513 -20.50 18.25 -18.39
N GLU A 514 -20.66 19.56 -18.36
CA GLU A 514 -21.05 20.34 -17.18
C GLU A 514 -22.43 19.91 -16.62
N ASN A 515 -23.29 19.31 -17.44
CA ASN A 515 -24.58 18.77 -17.04
C ASN A 515 -24.54 17.31 -16.62
N LYS A 516 -23.32 16.73 -16.49
CA LYS A 516 -23.07 15.33 -16.14
C LYS A 516 -23.59 14.33 -17.19
N ASN A 517 -23.69 14.71 -18.46
CA ASN A 517 -24.01 13.80 -19.55
C ASN A 517 -22.73 13.20 -20.13
N LEU A 518 -22.76 11.91 -20.43
CA LEU A 518 -21.65 11.24 -21.13
C LEU A 518 -21.45 11.86 -22.52
N CYS A 519 -20.25 12.35 -22.79
CA CYS A 519 -19.88 12.99 -24.07
C CYS A 519 -18.98 12.11 -24.92
N ALA A 520 -17.99 11.45 -24.34
CA ALA A 520 -16.95 10.76 -25.08
C ALA A 520 -16.19 9.75 -24.21
N TYR A 521 -15.33 8.98 -24.86
CA TYR A 521 -14.20 8.30 -24.23
C TYR A 521 -12.96 9.19 -24.25
N LEU A 522 -12.09 9.04 -23.27
CA LEU A 522 -10.84 9.76 -23.22
C LEU A 522 -9.92 9.31 -24.37
N ARG A 523 -9.64 10.24 -25.28
CA ARG A 523 -8.78 10.01 -26.45
C ARG A 523 -7.73 11.10 -26.54
N ASN A 524 -6.56 10.74 -27.11
CA ASN A 524 -5.56 11.73 -27.45
C ASN A 524 -5.96 12.53 -28.70
N GLU A 525 -5.12 13.48 -29.09
CA GLU A 525 -5.35 14.36 -30.25
C GLU A 525 -5.41 13.61 -31.58
N GLN A 526 -4.84 12.41 -31.66
CA GLN A 526 -4.89 11.53 -32.81
C GLN A 526 -6.15 10.64 -32.82
N GLY A 527 -6.99 10.76 -31.80
CA GLY A 527 -8.21 9.98 -31.63
C GLY A 527 -7.99 8.55 -31.12
N GLU A 528 -6.80 8.24 -30.63
CA GLU A 528 -6.51 6.96 -29.99
C GLU A 528 -7.05 6.96 -28.55
N ASN A 529 -7.62 5.84 -28.11
CA ASN A 529 -8.07 5.64 -26.75
C ASN A 529 -6.87 5.70 -25.79
N MET A 530 -6.93 6.54 -24.76
CA MET A 530 -5.85 6.72 -23.80
C MET A 530 -5.74 5.58 -22.75
N ASN A 531 -6.66 4.62 -22.77
CA ASN A 531 -6.74 3.55 -21.77
C ASN A 531 -6.46 2.15 -22.33
N LYS A 532 -5.60 2.05 -23.34
CA LYS A 532 -5.06 0.77 -23.82
C LYS A 532 -3.96 0.33 -22.86
N GLY A 533 -4.29 -0.52 -21.92
CA GLY A 533 -3.36 -0.97 -20.90
C GLY A 533 -4.05 -1.55 -19.67
N MET A 534 -3.34 -1.58 -18.57
CA MET A 534 -3.72 -2.29 -17.36
C MET A 534 -5.08 -1.83 -16.80
N ASP A 535 -5.34 -0.54 -16.70
CA ASP A 535 -6.62 0.00 -16.22
C ASP A 535 -7.79 -0.48 -17.12
N GLY A 536 -7.60 -0.45 -18.44
CA GLY A 536 -8.63 -0.85 -19.41
C GLY A 536 -9.00 -2.33 -19.41
N VAL A 537 -8.21 -3.19 -18.74
CA VAL A 537 -8.52 -4.63 -18.61
C VAL A 537 -9.11 -5.00 -17.25
N TYR A 538 -9.11 -4.12 -16.25
CA TYR A 538 -9.57 -4.42 -14.89
C TYR A 538 -11.03 -4.90 -14.75
N PRO A 539 -11.96 -4.61 -15.67
CA PRO A 539 -13.29 -5.22 -15.61
C PRO A 539 -13.30 -6.75 -15.65
N ILE A 540 -12.24 -7.42 -16.14
CA ILE A 540 -12.10 -8.89 -16.01
C ILE A 540 -11.72 -9.28 -14.58
N VAL A 541 -10.90 -8.48 -13.89
CA VAL A 541 -10.53 -8.69 -12.48
C VAL A 541 -11.78 -8.55 -11.59
N ALA A 542 -12.64 -7.60 -11.93
CA ALA A 542 -13.94 -7.44 -11.28
C ALA A 542 -14.91 -8.60 -11.54
N GLY A 543 -14.65 -9.41 -12.58
CA GLY A 543 -15.59 -10.40 -13.09
C GLY A 543 -16.89 -9.73 -13.57
N ALA A 544 -16.76 -8.56 -14.21
CA ALA A 544 -17.85 -7.71 -14.70
C ALA A 544 -17.97 -7.72 -16.22
N ALA A 545 -16.90 -8.06 -16.93
CA ALA A 545 -16.90 -8.12 -18.38
C ALA A 545 -17.68 -9.34 -18.91
N PRO A 546 -18.55 -9.20 -19.93
CA PRO A 546 -19.22 -10.34 -20.57
C PRO A 546 -18.22 -11.18 -21.39
N ALA A 547 -18.56 -12.44 -21.66
CA ALA A 547 -17.66 -13.44 -22.21
C ALA A 547 -16.96 -13.02 -23.52
N ASP A 548 -17.66 -12.33 -24.42
CA ASP A 548 -17.11 -11.82 -25.67
C ASP A 548 -16.02 -10.76 -25.44
N ARG A 549 -16.22 -9.87 -24.45
CA ARG A 549 -15.22 -8.88 -24.06
C ARG A 549 -14.07 -9.49 -23.30
N VAL A 550 -14.32 -10.46 -22.40
CA VAL A 550 -13.28 -11.25 -21.76
C VAL A 550 -12.34 -11.84 -22.81
N LYS A 551 -12.90 -12.47 -23.85
CA LYS A 551 -12.11 -13.04 -24.93
C LYS A 551 -11.23 -12.00 -25.64
N ARG A 552 -11.76 -10.80 -25.90
CA ARG A 552 -10.99 -9.71 -26.55
C ARG A 552 -9.88 -9.18 -25.63
N LEU A 553 -10.18 -8.95 -24.37
CA LEU A 553 -9.19 -8.47 -23.39
C LEU A 553 -8.08 -9.50 -23.17
N LEU A 554 -8.42 -10.79 -23.07
CA LEU A 554 -7.41 -11.84 -22.98
C LEU A 554 -6.53 -11.92 -24.25
N ALA A 555 -7.10 -11.62 -25.44
CA ALA A 555 -6.31 -11.56 -26.66
C ALA A 555 -5.26 -10.43 -26.60
N HIS A 556 -5.62 -9.24 -26.07
CA HIS A 556 -4.67 -8.15 -25.83
C HIS A 556 -3.62 -8.52 -24.78
N ILE A 557 -4.05 -9.06 -23.64
CA ILE A 557 -3.16 -9.42 -22.54
C ILE A 557 -2.13 -10.48 -22.94
N LYS A 558 -2.53 -11.46 -23.78
CA LYS A 558 -1.67 -12.56 -24.22
C LYS A 558 -0.85 -12.24 -25.46
N ASN A 559 -1.06 -11.09 -26.09
CA ASN A 559 -0.38 -10.72 -27.34
C ASN A 559 1.03 -10.16 -27.05
N PRO A 560 2.10 -10.78 -27.59
CA PRO A 560 3.47 -10.30 -27.38
C PRO A 560 3.77 -8.94 -28.05
N ASN A 561 2.93 -8.48 -28.97
CA ASN A 561 3.06 -7.17 -29.60
C ASN A 561 2.23 -6.09 -28.88
N GLU A 562 1.46 -6.46 -27.85
CA GLU A 562 0.56 -5.57 -27.11
C GLU A 562 0.92 -5.55 -25.62
N MET A 563 0.42 -6.50 -24.82
CA MET A 563 0.66 -6.46 -23.38
C MET A 563 1.60 -7.56 -22.86
N TRP A 564 1.79 -8.67 -23.56
CA TRP A 564 2.60 -9.80 -23.08
C TRP A 564 4.07 -9.63 -23.40
N SER A 565 4.81 -8.87 -22.61
CA SER A 565 6.23 -8.60 -22.78
C SER A 565 7.14 -9.74 -22.29
N LYS A 566 8.45 -9.59 -22.49
CA LYS A 566 9.46 -10.52 -21.94
C LYS A 566 9.45 -10.56 -20.40
N SER A 567 9.10 -9.45 -19.76
CA SER A 567 9.07 -9.29 -18.30
C SER A 567 7.74 -9.64 -17.65
N GLY A 568 6.69 -9.80 -18.46
CA GLY A 568 5.31 -10.03 -17.99
C GLY A 568 4.31 -9.15 -18.71
N ILE A 569 3.15 -8.92 -18.09
CA ILE A 569 2.11 -8.05 -18.66
C ILE A 569 2.52 -6.58 -18.41
N SER A 570 2.75 -5.82 -19.46
CA SER A 570 3.12 -4.41 -19.40
C SER A 570 1.97 -3.55 -18.85
N ALA A 571 2.31 -2.46 -18.16
CA ALA A 571 1.31 -1.53 -17.65
C ALA A 571 0.49 -0.87 -18.78
N VAL A 572 1.13 -0.62 -19.91
CA VAL A 572 0.51 -0.04 -21.13
C VAL A 572 0.72 -0.98 -22.29
N ASP A 573 -0.26 -1.06 -23.18
CA ASP A 573 -0.17 -1.77 -24.47
C ASP A 573 1.00 -1.20 -25.29
N MET A 574 1.99 -2.03 -25.58
CA MET A 574 3.21 -1.65 -26.30
C MET A 574 2.95 -1.14 -27.73
N SER A 575 1.75 -1.38 -28.27
CA SER A 575 1.33 -0.85 -29.58
C SER A 575 0.71 0.55 -29.49
N ALA A 576 0.45 1.05 -28.29
CA ALA A 576 -0.12 2.39 -28.10
C ALA A 576 0.91 3.49 -28.39
N SER A 577 0.48 4.58 -29.02
CA SER A 577 1.38 5.69 -29.38
C SER A 577 2.00 6.41 -28.17
N TYR A 578 1.42 6.24 -27.00
CA TYR A 578 1.87 6.82 -25.74
C TYR A 578 2.61 5.81 -24.83
N TYR A 579 2.87 4.59 -25.32
CA TYR A 579 3.74 3.64 -24.62
C TYR A 579 5.17 4.18 -24.57
N PHE A 580 5.80 4.03 -23.42
CA PHE A 580 7.18 4.42 -23.23
C PHE A 580 8.00 3.24 -22.70
N ASN A 581 8.94 2.75 -23.49
CA ASN A 581 9.79 1.63 -23.10
C ASN A 581 10.61 1.96 -21.85
N ASP A 582 10.61 1.04 -20.90
CA ASP A 582 11.25 1.22 -19.59
C ASP A 582 10.79 2.47 -18.82
N GLY A 583 9.60 2.97 -19.15
CA GLY A 583 8.92 4.01 -18.38
C GLY A 583 8.40 3.45 -17.04
N TYR A 584 7.96 4.32 -16.14
CA TYR A 584 7.46 3.92 -14.82
C TYR A 584 6.13 3.14 -14.95
N TRP A 585 4.97 3.78 -14.79
CA TRP A 585 3.66 3.14 -15.04
C TRP A 585 3.17 3.28 -16.49
N ASN A 586 3.91 3.94 -17.31
CA ASN A 586 3.65 4.06 -18.75
C ASN A 586 4.40 3.04 -19.61
N GLY A 587 5.01 2.02 -18.97
CA GLY A 587 5.74 0.97 -19.69
C GLY A 587 6.06 -0.28 -18.88
N ASN A 588 6.67 -0.15 -17.72
CA ASN A 588 7.23 -1.27 -16.95
C ASN A 588 6.20 -2.30 -16.45
N VAL A 589 6.72 -3.43 -15.96
CA VAL A 589 5.95 -4.53 -15.38
C VAL A 589 5.95 -4.43 -13.85
N TRP A 590 4.78 -4.55 -13.26
CA TRP A 590 4.53 -4.41 -11.82
C TRP A 590 3.87 -5.65 -11.25
N MET A 591 4.43 -6.21 -10.17
CA MET A 591 4.00 -7.51 -9.65
C MET A 591 2.59 -7.47 -9.05
N SER A 592 2.14 -6.35 -8.51
CA SER A 592 0.78 -6.20 -7.97
C SER A 592 -0.31 -6.44 -9.01
N HIS A 593 -0.19 -5.84 -10.19
CA HIS A 593 -1.15 -6.04 -11.27
C HIS A 593 -1.05 -7.44 -11.90
N GLN A 594 0.18 -8.00 -11.98
CA GLN A 594 0.38 -9.40 -12.35
C GLN A 594 -0.40 -10.33 -11.41
N TRP A 595 -0.40 -10.03 -10.11
CA TRP A 595 -1.09 -10.83 -9.10
C TRP A 595 -2.61 -10.81 -9.26
N PHE A 596 -3.21 -9.64 -9.47
CA PHE A 596 -4.65 -9.54 -9.74
C PHE A 596 -5.06 -10.35 -10.98
N LEU A 597 -4.29 -10.21 -12.06
CA LEU A 597 -4.56 -10.95 -13.28
C LEU A 597 -4.32 -12.47 -13.10
N TRP A 598 -3.26 -12.85 -12.39
CA TRP A 598 -3.00 -14.23 -12.05
C TRP A 598 -4.17 -14.90 -11.28
N LYS A 599 -4.69 -14.22 -10.25
CA LYS A 599 -5.89 -14.69 -9.52
C LYS A 599 -7.10 -14.81 -10.45
N THR A 600 -7.26 -13.85 -11.34
CA THR A 600 -8.36 -13.83 -12.32
C THR A 600 -8.25 -14.97 -13.32
N MET A 601 -7.04 -15.38 -13.71
CA MET A 601 -6.86 -16.53 -14.62
C MET A 601 -7.42 -17.83 -14.00
N PHE A 602 -7.36 -18.01 -12.69
CA PHE A 602 -8.02 -19.14 -12.02
C PHE A 602 -9.55 -19.02 -12.09
N ASP A 603 -10.11 -17.83 -11.93
CA ASP A 603 -11.56 -17.63 -12.08
C ASP A 603 -12.05 -17.87 -13.51
N LEU A 604 -11.17 -17.75 -14.50
CA LEU A 604 -11.46 -17.97 -15.92
C LEU A 604 -11.07 -19.37 -16.41
N GLY A 605 -10.47 -20.22 -15.55
CA GLY A 605 -9.95 -21.53 -15.91
C GLY A 605 -8.78 -21.48 -16.91
N GLU A 606 -8.00 -20.41 -16.88
CA GLU A 606 -6.83 -20.15 -17.73
C GLU A 606 -5.51 -20.48 -17.00
N ALA A 607 -5.46 -21.68 -16.38
CA ALA A 607 -4.36 -22.11 -15.51
C ALA A 607 -2.98 -22.07 -16.18
N ASP A 608 -2.90 -22.39 -17.48
CA ASP A 608 -1.65 -22.30 -18.25
C ASP A 608 -1.08 -20.90 -18.24
N PHE A 609 -1.93 -19.90 -18.47
CA PHE A 609 -1.48 -18.52 -18.47
C PHE A 609 -1.22 -17.99 -17.07
N ALA A 610 -1.95 -18.44 -16.06
CA ALA A 610 -1.63 -18.15 -14.67
C ALA A 610 -0.21 -18.64 -14.33
N PHE A 611 0.14 -19.85 -14.70
CA PHE A 611 1.49 -20.38 -14.50
C PHE A 611 2.56 -19.56 -15.22
N GLU A 612 2.32 -19.18 -16.49
CA GLU A 612 3.26 -18.35 -17.25
C GLU A 612 3.52 -16.98 -16.59
N ILE A 613 2.48 -16.34 -16.04
CA ILE A 613 2.62 -15.08 -15.29
C ILE A 613 3.54 -15.30 -14.08
N ALA A 614 3.21 -16.28 -13.24
CA ALA A 614 3.95 -16.54 -11.99
C ALA A 614 5.39 -16.98 -12.28
N LYS A 615 5.57 -17.92 -13.22
CA LYS A 615 6.90 -18.45 -13.57
C LYS A 615 7.82 -17.36 -14.13
N ARG A 616 7.30 -16.52 -15.02
CA ARG A 616 8.07 -15.41 -15.61
C ARG A 616 8.53 -14.42 -14.54
N ALA A 617 7.63 -14.05 -13.63
CA ALA A 617 7.96 -13.20 -12.51
C ALA A 617 9.02 -13.83 -11.60
N LEU A 618 8.84 -15.10 -11.20
CA LEU A 618 9.78 -15.81 -10.33
C LEU A 618 11.17 -15.96 -10.96
N ASP A 619 11.23 -16.33 -12.26
CA ASP A 619 12.52 -16.47 -12.96
C ASP A 619 13.25 -15.11 -13.08
N MET A 620 12.51 -14.04 -13.38
CA MET A 620 13.06 -12.68 -13.47
C MET A 620 13.56 -12.19 -12.11
N TRP A 621 12.76 -12.37 -11.06
CA TRP A 621 13.16 -12.02 -9.69
C TRP A 621 14.39 -12.79 -9.24
N LYS A 622 14.45 -14.10 -9.53
CA LYS A 622 15.61 -14.90 -9.24
C LYS A 622 16.87 -14.35 -9.94
N ALA A 623 16.76 -14.07 -11.23
CA ALA A 623 17.89 -13.53 -12.00
C ALA A 623 18.40 -12.21 -11.45
N GLU A 624 17.48 -11.33 -11.04
CA GLU A 624 17.82 -10.03 -10.46
C GLU A 624 18.44 -10.17 -9.06
N THR A 625 17.82 -10.94 -8.18
CA THR A 625 18.31 -11.09 -6.79
C THR A 625 19.62 -11.88 -6.72
N ASP A 626 19.85 -12.86 -7.59
CA ASP A 626 21.13 -13.55 -7.70
C ASP A 626 22.28 -12.59 -8.12
N PHE A 627 21.93 -11.53 -8.84
CA PHE A 627 22.90 -10.54 -9.32
C PHE A 627 23.10 -9.38 -8.35
N SER A 628 22.00 -8.77 -7.87
CA SER A 628 22.04 -7.51 -7.12
C SER A 628 21.87 -7.67 -5.61
N TYR A 629 21.34 -8.81 -5.16
CA TYR A 629 20.91 -9.04 -3.77
C TYR A 629 19.91 -8.01 -3.26
N CYS A 630 19.14 -7.41 -4.16
CA CYS A 630 18.15 -6.37 -3.86
C CYS A 630 16.76 -6.73 -4.37
N THR A 631 15.75 -6.13 -3.75
CA THR A 631 14.38 -6.09 -4.26
C THR A 631 14.12 -4.77 -4.97
N TYR A 632 13.17 -4.76 -5.89
CA TYR A 632 12.87 -3.61 -6.73
C TYR A 632 11.38 -3.34 -6.85
N GLU A 633 11.05 -2.12 -7.24
CA GLU A 633 9.70 -1.63 -7.40
C GLU A 633 9.01 -2.19 -8.63
N CYS A 634 9.70 -2.17 -9.78
CA CYS A 634 9.21 -2.64 -11.07
C CYS A 634 10.33 -3.24 -11.91
N PHE A 635 9.98 -3.76 -13.08
CA PHE A 635 10.92 -4.37 -14.01
C PHE A 635 10.78 -3.81 -15.42
N GLY A 636 11.91 -3.47 -16.02
CA GLY A 636 11.98 -2.97 -17.40
C GLY A 636 11.58 -4.05 -18.42
N ILE A 637 10.88 -3.63 -19.46
CA ILE A 637 10.35 -4.51 -20.50
C ILE A 637 11.47 -5.20 -21.29
N GLU A 638 12.46 -4.43 -21.74
CA GLU A 638 13.56 -4.94 -22.56
C GLU A 638 14.73 -5.47 -21.74
N THR A 639 15.02 -4.79 -20.65
CA THR A 639 16.18 -5.12 -19.80
C THR A 639 15.94 -6.31 -18.90
N GLN A 640 14.69 -6.58 -18.53
CA GLN A 640 14.31 -7.55 -17.50
C GLN A 640 15.01 -7.29 -16.15
N ARG A 641 15.50 -6.07 -15.94
CA ARG A 641 16.19 -5.66 -14.72
C ARG A 641 15.25 -4.91 -13.81
N GLY A 642 15.50 -5.04 -12.51
CA GLY A 642 14.86 -4.22 -11.51
C GLY A 642 15.10 -2.73 -11.76
N GLY A 643 14.07 -1.93 -11.61
CA GLY A 643 14.08 -0.50 -11.91
C GLY A 643 13.58 0.35 -10.75
N TRP A 644 13.89 1.63 -10.83
CA TRP A 644 13.53 2.69 -9.91
C TRP A 644 14.12 2.48 -8.51
N PHE A 645 13.32 2.12 -7.52
CA PHE A 645 13.83 2.04 -6.15
C PHE A 645 14.18 0.61 -5.76
N HIS A 646 15.34 0.46 -5.12
CA HIS A 646 15.81 -0.78 -4.50
C HIS A 646 15.31 -0.88 -3.06
N ASN A 647 15.44 -2.08 -2.47
CA ASN A 647 14.88 -2.42 -1.15
C ASN A 647 13.37 -2.15 -1.05
N PHE A 648 12.69 -2.28 -2.17
CA PHE A 648 11.24 -2.09 -2.28
C PHE A 648 10.53 -3.42 -2.09
N GLY A 649 9.59 -3.48 -1.12
CA GLY A 649 8.81 -4.67 -0.81
C GLY A 649 7.34 -4.56 -1.19
N GLY A 650 6.80 -3.34 -1.23
CA GLY A 650 5.38 -3.03 -1.37
C GLY A 650 4.65 -3.83 -2.43
N LEU A 651 4.58 -3.31 -3.63
CA LEU A 651 3.85 -3.94 -4.73
C LEU A 651 4.50 -5.22 -5.30
N SER A 652 5.70 -5.56 -4.80
CA SER A 652 6.45 -6.76 -5.20
C SER A 652 6.17 -7.99 -4.34
N ALA A 653 5.46 -7.84 -3.23
CA ALA A 653 5.10 -8.91 -2.31
C ALA A 653 4.47 -10.18 -2.95
N PRO A 654 3.75 -10.09 -4.09
CA PRO A 654 3.19 -11.28 -4.77
C PRO A 654 4.20 -12.36 -5.16
N VAL A 655 5.48 -12.04 -5.27
CA VAL A 655 6.54 -13.03 -5.56
C VAL A 655 6.60 -14.12 -4.49
N CYS A 656 6.40 -13.77 -3.20
CA CYS A 656 6.28 -14.75 -2.12
C CYS A 656 5.03 -15.64 -2.28
N ILE A 657 3.92 -15.05 -2.74
CA ILE A 657 2.67 -15.77 -2.96
C ILE A 657 2.84 -16.81 -4.07
N TRP A 658 3.43 -16.43 -5.20
CA TRP A 658 3.65 -17.34 -6.33
C TRP A 658 4.61 -18.48 -6.00
N ALA A 659 5.69 -18.19 -5.27
CA ALA A 659 6.64 -19.21 -4.84
C ALA A 659 5.95 -20.26 -3.94
N ASN A 660 5.14 -19.83 -2.96
CA ASN A 660 4.38 -20.74 -2.12
C ASN A 660 3.30 -21.50 -2.91
N ALA A 661 2.53 -20.81 -3.75
CA ALA A 661 1.43 -21.41 -4.49
C ALA A 661 1.87 -22.57 -5.40
N TYR A 662 3.05 -22.47 -6.00
CA TYR A 662 3.52 -23.50 -6.93
C TYR A 662 4.55 -24.46 -6.34
N TYR A 663 5.25 -24.09 -5.27
CA TYR A 663 6.41 -24.88 -4.84
C TYR A 663 6.41 -25.26 -3.35
N LYS A 664 5.48 -24.74 -2.54
CA LYS A 664 5.40 -25.12 -1.13
C LYS A 664 4.32 -26.19 -0.91
N PRO A 665 4.72 -27.43 -0.56
CA PRO A 665 3.76 -28.51 -0.29
C PRO A 665 2.77 -28.14 0.79
N GLY A 666 1.51 -28.51 0.59
CA GLY A 666 0.39 -28.19 1.49
C GLY A 666 -0.23 -26.81 1.22
N THR A 667 -0.03 -26.24 0.02
CA THR A 667 -0.63 -24.96 -0.36
C THR A 667 -1.79 -25.15 -1.33
N VAL A 668 -2.89 -24.45 -1.07
CA VAL A 668 -4.07 -24.36 -1.95
C VAL A 668 -4.23 -22.92 -2.43
N THR A 669 -4.51 -22.77 -3.71
CA THR A 669 -4.74 -21.48 -4.33
C THR A 669 -5.97 -21.51 -5.23
N SER A 670 -6.80 -20.49 -5.13
CA SER A 670 -8.01 -20.33 -5.95
C SER A 670 -8.15 -18.89 -6.43
N GLY A 671 -9.04 -18.69 -7.38
CA GLY A 671 -9.42 -17.35 -7.88
C GLY A 671 -10.14 -16.50 -6.82
N LEU A 672 -10.59 -15.31 -7.24
CA LEU A 672 -11.25 -14.32 -6.37
C LEU A 672 -12.74 -14.60 -6.15
N ASP A 673 -13.35 -15.47 -6.95
CA ASP A 673 -14.78 -15.82 -6.89
C ASP A 673 -15.05 -17.10 -6.07
N ILE A 674 -14.04 -17.63 -5.35
CA ILE A 674 -14.17 -18.81 -4.50
C ILE A 674 -14.11 -18.40 -3.02
N TRP A 675 -15.07 -18.93 -2.27
CA TRP A 675 -15.10 -18.93 -0.81
C TRP A 675 -14.69 -20.30 -0.31
N VAL A 676 -13.82 -20.37 0.68
CA VAL A 676 -13.41 -21.62 1.34
C VAL A 676 -14.01 -21.64 2.73
N ASP A 677 -14.90 -22.60 2.99
CA ASP A 677 -15.49 -22.80 4.32
C ASP A 677 -14.49 -23.49 5.26
N LYS A 678 -13.71 -24.44 4.72
CA LYS A 678 -12.72 -25.22 5.46
C LYS A 678 -11.57 -25.65 4.55
N GLU A 679 -10.36 -25.59 5.06
CA GLU A 679 -9.15 -26.08 4.42
C GLU A 679 -8.35 -26.93 5.40
N ILE A 680 -7.98 -28.15 5.01
CA ILE A 680 -7.06 -29.01 5.75
C ILE A 680 -6.00 -29.48 4.77
N THR A 681 -4.75 -29.11 5.02
CA THR A 681 -3.64 -29.48 4.16
C THR A 681 -2.52 -30.13 4.95
N THR A 682 -1.84 -31.03 4.29
CA THR A 682 -0.54 -31.60 4.69
C THR A 682 0.38 -31.54 3.47
N ALA A 683 1.63 -31.96 3.62
CA ALA A 683 2.51 -32.08 2.48
C ALA A 683 1.99 -33.02 1.38
N ASP A 684 1.18 -34.02 1.75
CA ASP A 684 0.73 -35.12 0.88
C ASP A 684 -0.76 -35.10 0.56
N SER A 685 -1.52 -34.17 1.10
CA SER A 685 -2.97 -34.12 0.89
C SER A 685 -3.55 -32.72 1.06
N ALA A 686 -4.66 -32.47 0.37
CA ALA A 686 -5.50 -31.30 0.57
C ALA A 686 -6.98 -31.68 0.58
N GLU A 687 -7.71 -31.15 1.55
CA GLU A 687 -9.16 -31.24 1.65
C GLU A 687 -9.73 -29.83 1.77
N ILE A 688 -10.69 -29.48 0.90
CA ILE A 688 -11.24 -28.14 0.81
C ILE A 688 -12.75 -28.22 0.68
N ASP A 689 -13.48 -27.60 1.61
CA ASP A 689 -14.90 -27.33 1.44
C ASP A 689 -15.07 -25.92 0.89
N PHE A 690 -15.64 -25.78 -0.31
CA PHE A 690 -15.68 -24.49 -1.00
C PHE A 690 -17.02 -24.21 -1.67
N LYS A 691 -17.23 -22.92 -1.98
CA LYS A 691 -18.36 -22.38 -2.78
C LYS A 691 -17.82 -21.51 -3.90
N TYR A 692 -18.37 -21.63 -5.10
CA TYR A 692 -18.04 -20.83 -6.26
C TYR A 692 -19.14 -19.82 -6.56
N TYR A 693 -18.80 -18.55 -6.59
CA TYR A 693 -19.71 -17.42 -6.82
C TYR A 693 -19.49 -16.73 -8.17
N GLY A 694 -18.57 -17.24 -8.98
CA GLY A 694 -18.27 -16.70 -10.30
C GLY A 694 -19.28 -17.03 -11.38
N GLY A 695 -19.12 -16.34 -12.51
CA GLY A 695 -19.95 -16.51 -13.71
C GLY A 695 -19.24 -17.13 -14.91
N SER A 696 -17.98 -17.56 -14.78
CA SER A 696 -17.23 -18.17 -15.86
C SER A 696 -17.68 -19.58 -16.14
N ASP A 697 -17.51 -20.05 -17.40
CA ASP A 697 -17.86 -21.41 -17.81
C ASP A 697 -16.99 -22.47 -17.13
N LYS A 698 -15.81 -22.10 -16.69
CA LYS A 698 -14.85 -22.95 -15.97
C LYS A 698 -14.02 -22.13 -15.01
N TYR A 699 -13.48 -22.77 -13.98
CA TYR A 699 -12.53 -22.20 -13.05
C TYR A 699 -11.53 -23.26 -12.57
N THR A 700 -10.39 -22.84 -12.02
CA THR A 700 -9.34 -23.77 -11.60
C THR A 700 -8.99 -23.56 -10.12
N ILE A 701 -8.72 -24.66 -9.44
CA ILE A 701 -8.10 -24.70 -8.10
C ILE A 701 -6.71 -25.32 -8.29
N LEU A 702 -5.69 -24.64 -7.77
CA LEU A 702 -4.31 -25.10 -7.75
C LEU A 702 -3.97 -25.66 -6.39
N VAL A 703 -3.37 -26.85 -6.36
CA VAL A 703 -2.90 -27.52 -5.15
C VAL A 703 -1.42 -27.87 -5.34
N CYS A 704 -0.57 -27.46 -4.42
CA CYS A 704 0.82 -27.84 -4.38
C CYS A 704 1.06 -28.83 -3.25
N LEU A 705 1.57 -30.02 -3.58
CA LEU A 705 1.89 -31.11 -2.67
C LEU A 705 3.31 -31.62 -2.89
N ASP A 706 3.78 -32.59 -2.10
CA ASP A 706 5.13 -33.17 -2.19
C ASP A 706 5.39 -33.75 -3.60
N ASP A 707 6.53 -33.43 -4.19
CA ASP A 707 6.91 -33.81 -5.55
C ASP A 707 7.32 -35.26 -5.71
N LYS A 708 7.37 -36.04 -4.62
CA LYS A 708 7.76 -37.47 -4.63
C LYS A 708 6.59 -38.42 -4.86
N ASN A 709 5.37 -37.93 -4.78
CA ASN A 709 4.16 -38.73 -4.84
C ASN A 709 3.39 -38.50 -6.15
N LYS A 710 2.46 -39.44 -6.46
CA LYS A 710 1.43 -39.25 -7.48
C LYS A 710 0.09 -39.07 -6.80
N TYR A 711 -0.77 -38.27 -7.39
CA TYR A 711 -2.01 -37.84 -6.76
C TYR A 711 -3.25 -38.21 -7.55
N ARG A 712 -4.39 -38.25 -6.85
CA ARG A 712 -5.74 -38.29 -7.41
C ARG A 712 -6.59 -37.24 -6.71
N ALA A 713 -7.64 -36.81 -7.36
CA ALA A 713 -8.61 -35.90 -6.78
C ALA A 713 -10.04 -36.42 -6.88
N GLU A 714 -10.83 -36.09 -5.89
CA GLU A 714 -12.25 -36.40 -5.79
C GLU A 714 -13.04 -35.18 -5.38
N LEU A 715 -14.18 -34.96 -6.03
CA LEU A 715 -15.15 -33.93 -5.66
C LEU A 715 -16.42 -34.63 -5.15
N ASN A 716 -16.79 -34.38 -3.90
CA ASN A 716 -17.93 -35.05 -3.24
C ASN A 716 -17.87 -36.59 -3.34
N GLY A 717 -16.68 -37.18 -3.24
CA GLY A 717 -16.44 -38.61 -3.35
C GLY A 717 -16.43 -39.17 -4.79
N SER A 718 -16.59 -38.32 -5.82
CA SER A 718 -16.50 -38.72 -7.22
C SER A 718 -15.16 -38.30 -7.81
N PRO A 719 -14.44 -39.17 -8.54
CA PRO A 719 -13.17 -38.81 -9.17
C PRO A 719 -13.32 -37.63 -10.11
N VAL A 720 -12.34 -36.71 -10.05
CA VAL A 720 -12.20 -35.59 -11.00
C VAL A 720 -10.84 -35.61 -11.67
N GLU A 721 -10.80 -35.11 -12.89
CA GLU A 721 -9.56 -35.02 -13.66
C GLU A 721 -8.60 -33.99 -13.03
N ILE A 722 -7.33 -34.37 -12.98
CA ILE A 722 -6.24 -33.49 -12.55
C ILE A 722 -5.29 -33.23 -13.72
N ASN A 723 -4.78 -32.02 -13.82
CA ASN A 723 -3.64 -31.68 -14.65
C ASN A 723 -2.42 -31.54 -13.74
N GLU A 724 -1.50 -32.51 -13.80
CA GLU A 724 -0.22 -32.42 -13.09
C GLU A 724 0.76 -31.64 -13.99
N ARG A 725 0.93 -30.37 -13.71
CA ARG A 725 1.79 -29.46 -14.47
C ARG A 725 3.27 -29.84 -14.36
N SER A 726 3.70 -30.15 -13.15
CA SER A 726 4.95 -30.82 -12.80
C SER A 726 4.73 -31.60 -11.51
N ALA A 727 5.73 -32.35 -11.07
CA ALA A 727 5.60 -33.17 -9.88
C ALA A 727 5.13 -32.34 -8.67
N GLY A 728 3.98 -32.73 -8.08
CA GLY A 728 3.37 -32.06 -6.96
C GLY A 728 2.59 -30.77 -7.27
N ILE A 729 2.60 -30.27 -8.50
CA ILE A 729 1.81 -29.09 -8.92
C ILE A 729 0.55 -29.58 -9.64
N ILE A 730 -0.59 -29.49 -8.98
CA ILE A 730 -1.83 -30.11 -9.41
C ILE A 730 -2.88 -29.04 -9.67
N GLU A 731 -3.41 -29.00 -10.87
CA GLU A 731 -4.48 -28.11 -11.29
C GLU A 731 -5.77 -28.90 -11.49
N ILE A 732 -6.85 -28.47 -10.84
CA ILE A 732 -8.18 -29.05 -10.97
C ILE A 732 -9.09 -28.00 -11.61
N THR A 733 -9.44 -28.21 -12.87
CA THR A 733 -10.37 -27.34 -13.58
C THR A 733 -11.78 -27.92 -13.53
N LEU A 734 -12.70 -27.14 -13.01
CA LEU A 734 -14.10 -27.49 -12.82
C LEU A 734 -14.99 -26.66 -13.72
N GLY A 735 -16.12 -27.24 -14.15
CA GLY A 735 -17.14 -26.48 -14.88
C GLY A 735 -17.81 -25.43 -14.02
N GLY A 736 -18.22 -24.29 -14.62
CA GLY A 736 -18.89 -23.20 -13.92
C GLY A 736 -20.26 -23.54 -13.33
N ASP A 737 -20.84 -24.68 -13.72
CA ASP A 737 -22.04 -25.29 -13.13
C ASP A 737 -21.79 -25.92 -11.75
N VAL A 738 -20.55 -26.30 -11.45
CA VAL A 738 -20.12 -26.80 -10.13
C VAL A 738 -20.03 -25.61 -9.16
N LYS A 739 -21.06 -25.43 -8.34
CA LYS A 739 -21.15 -24.26 -7.42
C LYS A 739 -20.47 -24.47 -6.08
N GLY A 740 -19.78 -25.59 -5.88
CA GLY A 740 -19.04 -25.91 -4.68
C GLY A 740 -19.05 -27.38 -4.35
N GLY A 741 -18.44 -27.70 -3.24
CA GLY A 741 -18.38 -29.08 -2.73
C GLY A 741 -17.11 -29.32 -1.91
N LYS A 742 -16.92 -30.58 -1.56
CA LYS A 742 -15.73 -31.07 -0.86
C LYS A 742 -14.75 -31.64 -1.89
N LEU A 743 -13.66 -30.93 -2.11
CA LEU A 743 -12.55 -31.38 -2.97
C LEU A 743 -11.48 -32.02 -2.09
N CYS A 744 -11.11 -33.27 -2.42
CA CYS A 744 -10.05 -33.99 -1.75
C CYS A 744 -8.95 -34.33 -2.78
N VAL A 745 -7.71 -34.02 -2.47
CA VAL A 745 -6.52 -34.43 -3.24
C VAL A 745 -5.63 -35.27 -2.34
N CYS A 746 -5.29 -36.47 -2.72
CA CYS A 746 -4.51 -37.40 -1.91
C CYS A 746 -3.59 -38.26 -2.79
N VAL A 747 -2.62 -38.90 -2.13
CA VAL A 747 -1.69 -39.81 -2.78
C VAL A 747 -2.46 -40.93 -3.47
N LYS A 748 -2.07 -41.24 -4.70
CA LYS A 748 -2.59 -42.38 -5.45
C LYS A 748 -1.89 -43.64 -4.95
N GLU A 749 -2.68 -44.60 -4.39
CA GLU A 749 -2.21 -45.91 -3.96
C GLU A 749 -1.58 -46.70 -5.11
#